data_df64035a4096600ed7afd9ab087c9481
#
_entry.id   df64035a4096600ed7afd9ab087c9481
#
_cell.length_a   1.000
_cell.length_b   1.000
_cell.length_c   1.000
_cell.angle_alpha   90.00
_cell.angle_beta   90.00
_cell.angle_gamma   90.00
#
_symmetry.space_group_name_H-M   'P 1'
#
loop_
_entity.id
_entity.type
_entity.pdbx_description
1 polymer ?
#
loop_
_entity_poly.entity_id
_entity_poly.type
_entity_poly.pdbx_seq_one_letter_code
_entity_poly.pdbx_strand_id
1 'polypeptide(L)'
;MRTPVRHRFVRLLAALGLTGVLLLPTLALPARAANPLVLRVGTLQSPDSINPWNASLVVEYEIFQLNYDLLVGFGDDLQPTPGFAESWTQSSDGLTWTFKIRDGMKWSDGQPATSEDARWTIAFALNSKKAGTTLGLGYIQDYFVDAGIDSVVAPDPQTLTIHTKYPTERVLSMDAPILPKHVWEKKSAATVGDFTNPAPIVGTGPYQAVEWKTGQYIRFARNPNYWGNRGAADEVDIRFFPDAQDTMVQAFKRGELDYIRNPSAQQFDQLKALPGVTAVEAPATGFTELGFNTYAKDIPGGGASTKALRDPAFRDALGYAIDKQAILDKVYHGKGTVGTTMVPPYYVQYHVDPTSPRTFDINLAGQKLEAAGYVLNGNGQRLDKDGKPLNLRLYFPNDEPSYATDAQFIADWFSKLGIKIKSQGMDTGALTDIQTAPEYDPKAKANYDLYIWGWAGDNNDPNTLLKIFLTSSIASAGTDSLYSNPQYDSLFKQQNEAPTADARKASMAEMQQLIYDQAPYHILVNDSELHVWRTDKFANWQQMPPGTGTPLFVMGALNYTLLTDATAAPTPAAPATPAASAAASAGPETVAPVTTPTPAATPAPAPADSSSGGTLLLLGAIVLVAIIAVGLVAWRGAASRRRKKEDEE
;
A
#
# COMPACT_ATOMS: atom_id res chain seq x y z
N MET A 1 -95.40 -15.27 -42.51
CA MET A 1 -95.00 -16.68 -42.27
C MET A 1 -93.46 -16.73 -42.29
N ARG A 2 -92.86 -17.18 -41.24
CA ARG A 2 -91.43 -17.08 -41.02
C ARG A 2 -90.65 -18.23 -41.61
N THR A 3 -89.62 -17.97 -42.40
CA THR A 3 -88.68 -18.95 -42.95
C THR A 3 -87.31 -18.80 -42.26
N PRO A 4 -86.59 -19.89 -41.93
CA PRO A 4 -85.38 -19.82 -41.18
C PRO A 4 -84.12 -19.73 -42.11
N VAL A 5 -83.42 -18.66 -41.98
CA VAL A 5 -82.06 -18.49 -42.55
C VAL A 5 -81.06 -18.59 -41.37
N ARG A 6 -80.80 -19.81 -40.88
CA ARG A 6 -79.87 -19.94 -39.75
C ARG A 6 -78.79 -21.05 -39.83
N HIS A 7 -78.69 -21.79 -40.94
CA HIS A 7 -77.73 -22.93 -40.98
C HIS A 7 -76.57 -22.86 -41.99
N ARG A 8 -76.41 -21.74 -42.67
CA ARG A 8 -75.27 -21.63 -43.59
C ARG A 8 -74.10 -20.80 -43.10
N PHE A 9 -74.29 -19.98 -42.05
CA PHE A 9 -73.21 -19.13 -41.49
C PHE A 9 -72.34 -19.85 -40.43
N VAL A 10 -72.79 -20.91 -39.82
CA VAL A 10 -72.02 -21.62 -38.77
C VAL A 10 -70.95 -22.56 -39.37
N ARG A 11 -71.09 -22.99 -40.64
CA ARG A 11 -70.05 -23.84 -41.25
C ARG A 11 -68.91 -23.08 -41.91
N LEU A 12 -69.01 -21.79 -42.16
CA LEU A 12 -67.92 -20.97 -42.69
C LEU A 12 -67.00 -20.42 -41.59
N LEU A 13 -67.48 -20.27 -40.39
CA LEU A 13 -66.66 -19.82 -39.25
C LEU A 13 -65.82 -20.93 -38.61
N ALA A 14 -66.19 -22.22 -38.81
CA ALA A 14 -65.40 -23.35 -38.32
C ALA A 14 -64.19 -23.69 -39.24
N ALA A 15 -64.20 -23.28 -40.53
CA ALA A 15 -63.06 -23.50 -41.44
C ALA A 15 -62.02 -22.41 -41.41
N LEU A 16 -62.32 -21.20 -40.91
CA LEU A 16 -61.40 -20.10 -40.71
C LEU A 16 -60.70 -20.13 -39.34
N GLY A 17 -61.24 -20.91 -38.38
CA GLY A 17 -60.65 -21.08 -37.05
C GLY A 17 -59.48 -22.08 -36.98
N LEU A 18 -59.32 -22.98 -37.96
CA LEU A 18 -58.29 -24.03 -37.91
C LEU A 18 -57.01 -23.68 -38.69
N THR A 19 -57.04 -22.67 -39.54
CA THR A 19 -55.86 -22.20 -40.29
C THR A 19 -55.16 -21.00 -39.61
N GLY A 20 -55.74 -20.43 -38.56
CA GLY A 20 -55.15 -19.31 -37.78
C GLY A 20 -54.21 -19.71 -36.62
N VAL A 21 -54.15 -21.04 -36.30
CA VAL A 21 -53.33 -21.50 -35.14
C VAL A 21 -51.87 -21.83 -35.53
N LEU A 22 -51.49 -21.78 -36.81
CA LEU A 22 -50.12 -22.14 -37.27
C LEU A 22 -49.20 -20.94 -37.60
N LEU A 23 -49.61 -19.70 -37.28
CA LEU A 23 -48.80 -18.48 -37.48
C LEU A 23 -48.92 -17.52 -36.30
N LEU A 24 -48.97 -18.04 -35.07
CA LEU A 24 -48.58 -17.22 -33.89
C LEU A 24 -47.07 -17.17 -33.92
N PRO A 25 -46.43 -15.97 -34.14
CA PRO A 25 -45.04 -15.81 -33.82
C PRO A 25 -44.95 -16.17 -32.31
N THR A 26 -44.10 -17.10 -31.95
CA THR A 26 -43.67 -17.29 -30.60
C THR A 26 -43.14 -15.92 -30.15
N LEU A 27 -44.00 -15.15 -29.49
CA LEU A 27 -43.52 -14.03 -28.66
C LEU A 27 -42.62 -14.69 -27.66
N ALA A 28 -41.30 -14.69 -27.98
CA ALA A 28 -40.29 -14.96 -26.97
C ALA A 28 -40.56 -13.94 -25.86
N LEU A 29 -41.12 -14.43 -24.75
CA LEU A 29 -41.16 -13.64 -23.54
C LEU A 29 -39.76 -13.09 -23.36
N PRO A 30 -39.58 -11.78 -23.18
CA PRO A 30 -38.25 -11.25 -22.88
C PRO A 30 -37.71 -12.09 -21.74
N ALA A 31 -36.56 -12.73 -21.98
CA ALA A 31 -35.86 -13.45 -20.91
C ALA A 31 -35.79 -12.43 -19.74
N ARG A 32 -36.41 -12.79 -18.62
CA ARG A 32 -36.36 -11.98 -17.40
C ARG A 32 -34.86 -11.73 -17.19
N ALA A 33 -34.45 -10.49 -17.31
CA ALA A 33 -33.07 -10.12 -17.02
C ALA A 33 -32.74 -10.75 -15.67
N ALA A 34 -31.78 -11.65 -15.64
CA ALA A 34 -31.31 -12.21 -14.38
C ALA A 34 -30.92 -11.02 -13.49
N ASN A 35 -31.29 -11.10 -12.21
CA ASN A 35 -30.85 -10.07 -11.28
C ASN A 35 -29.31 -10.03 -11.32
N PRO A 36 -28.71 -8.84 -11.39
CA PRO A 36 -27.25 -8.74 -11.46
C PRO A 36 -26.61 -9.44 -10.26
N LEU A 37 -25.52 -10.15 -10.51
CA LEU A 37 -24.71 -10.73 -9.46
C LEU A 37 -23.83 -9.62 -8.85
N VAL A 38 -24.23 -9.13 -7.68
CA VAL A 38 -23.58 -8.00 -7.00
C VAL A 38 -22.65 -8.51 -5.91
N LEU A 39 -21.37 -8.14 -5.95
CA LEU A 39 -20.43 -8.31 -4.85
C LEU A 39 -20.54 -7.11 -3.89
N ARG A 40 -20.95 -7.36 -2.65
CA ARG A 40 -21.17 -6.33 -1.63
C ARG A 40 -20.06 -6.37 -0.60
N VAL A 41 -19.26 -5.32 -0.58
CA VAL A 41 -18.06 -5.17 0.24
C VAL A 41 -18.31 -4.14 1.34
N GLY A 42 -17.96 -4.45 2.58
CA GLY A 42 -17.98 -3.51 3.71
C GLY A 42 -16.58 -3.15 4.16
N THR A 43 -16.33 -1.85 4.34
CA THR A 43 -15.07 -1.33 4.88
C THR A 43 -15.32 -0.19 5.87
N LEU A 44 -14.43 0.00 6.84
CA LEU A 44 -14.52 1.06 7.84
C LEU A 44 -14.02 2.41 7.28
N GLN A 45 -13.16 2.39 6.27
CA GLN A 45 -12.58 3.58 5.67
C GLN A 45 -13.44 4.06 4.51
N SER A 46 -13.69 5.36 4.43
CA SER A 46 -14.37 6.03 3.32
C SER A 46 -13.38 6.89 2.55
N PRO A 47 -13.41 6.92 1.20
CA PRO A 47 -12.57 7.82 0.42
C PRO A 47 -13.00 9.28 0.65
N ASP A 48 -12.03 10.16 0.75
CA ASP A 48 -12.25 11.60 0.75
C ASP A 48 -12.40 12.16 -0.66
N SER A 49 -11.80 11.49 -1.64
CA SER A 49 -11.81 11.88 -3.04
C SER A 49 -11.82 10.67 -3.97
N ILE A 50 -12.43 10.81 -5.15
CA ILE A 50 -12.30 9.88 -6.27
C ILE A 50 -11.46 10.47 -7.42
N ASN A 51 -10.70 11.51 -7.12
CA ASN A 51 -9.67 12.05 -8.00
C ASN A 51 -8.31 11.40 -7.66
N PRO A 52 -7.68 10.65 -8.57
CA PRO A 52 -6.42 9.96 -8.27
C PRO A 52 -5.30 10.89 -7.80
N TRP A 53 -5.23 12.12 -8.27
CA TRP A 53 -4.21 13.07 -7.81
C TRP A 53 -4.36 13.48 -6.33
N ASN A 54 -5.55 13.29 -5.75
CA ASN A 54 -5.84 13.56 -4.34
C ASN A 54 -5.77 12.31 -3.44
N ALA A 55 -5.34 11.17 -3.98
CA ALA A 55 -5.23 9.95 -3.21
C ALA A 55 -4.31 10.13 -2.00
N SER A 56 -4.82 9.75 -0.82
CA SER A 56 -4.09 9.75 0.44
C SER A 56 -4.42 8.54 1.32
N LEU A 57 -5.53 7.88 1.05
CA LEU A 57 -6.04 6.75 1.81
C LEU A 57 -5.92 5.45 1.01
N VAL A 58 -5.61 4.35 1.68
CA VAL A 58 -5.49 3.02 1.05
C VAL A 58 -6.76 2.67 0.25
N VAL A 59 -7.95 2.92 0.80
CA VAL A 59 -9.24 2.65 0.12
C VAL A 59 -9.38 3.40 -1.22
N GLU A 60 -8.72 4.53 -1.41
CA GLU A 60 -8.76 5.30 -2.66
C GLU A 60 -7.97 4.59 -3.76
N TYR A 61 -6.78 4.06 -3.45
CA TYR A 61 -6.00 3.25 -4.39
C TYR A 61 -6.77 1.99 -4.81
N GLU A 62 -7.40 1.31 -3.87
CA GLU A 62 -8.23 0.13 -4.13
C GLU A 62 -9.39 0.43 -5.08
N ILE A 63 -10.07 1.56 -4.90
CA ILE A 63 -11.14 2.06 -5.77
C ILE A 63 -10.59 2.37 -7.17
N PHE A 64 -9.44 3.04 -7.24
CA PHE A 64 -8.84 3.39 -8.54
C PHE A 64 -8.42 2.16 -9.33
N GLN A 65 -7.91 1.13 -8.70
CA GLN A 65 -7.47 -0.12 -9.34
C GLN A 65 -8.65 -0.94 -9.91
N LEU A 66 -9.87 -0.76 -9.41
CA LEU A 66 -11.07 -1.31 -10.06
C LEU A 66 -11.41 -0.56 -11.36
N ASN A 67 -11.15 0.74 -11.40
CA ASN A 67 -11.56 1.64 -12.49
C ASN A 67 -10.48 1.88 -13.56
N TYR A 68 -9.20 1.80 -13.18
CA TYR A 68 -8.06 2.08 -14.04
C TYR A 68 -7.06 0.93 -14.03
N ASP A 69 -6.38 0.71 -15.15
CA ASP A 69 -5.18 -0.13 -15.15
C ASP A 69 -3.96 0.66 -14.69
N LEU A 70 -3.04 -0.04 -14.03
CA LEU A 70 -1.66 0.40 -13.86
C LEU A 70 -0.88 0.14 -15.15
N LEU A 71 0.25 0.82 -15.36
CA LEU A 71 1.11 0.55 -16.53
C LEU A 71 1.53 -0.93 -16.55
N VAL A 72 1.95 -1.44 -15.41
CA VAL A 72 2.27 -2.85 -15.14
C VAL A 72 1.32 -3.34 -14.07
N GLY A 73 0.68 -4.48 -14.28
CA GLY A 73 -0.15 -5.15 -13.29
C GLY A 73 0.68 -6.03 -12.36
N PHE A 74 0.00 -6.69 -11.41
CA PHE A 74 0.64 -7.61 -10.47
C PHE A 74 -0.09 -8.96 -10.47
N GLY A 75 0.71 -10.03 -10.43
CA GLY A 75 0.22 -11.41 -10.28
C GLY A 75 -0.24 -11.68 -8.84
N ASP A 76 -0.71 -12.90 -8.63
CA ASP A 76 -1.09 -13.37 -7.28
C ASP A 76 0.11 -13.44 -6.33
N ASP A 77 1.31 -13.56 -6.85
CA ASP A 77 2.59 -13.52 -6.12
C ASP A 77 3.18 -12.10 -5.97
N LEU A 78 2.42 -11.07 -6.34
CA LEU A 78 2.81 -9.66 -6.39
C LEU A 78 3.98 -9.36 -7.35
N GLN A 79 4.33 -10.30 -8.25
CA GLN A 79 5.31 -10.01 -9.30
C GLN A 79 4.68 -9.24 -10.46
N PRO A 80 5.50 -8.45 -11.20
CA PRO A 80 5.01 -7.68 -12.34
C PRO A 80 4.38 -8.57 -13.42
N THR A 81 3.17 -8.25 -13.84
CA THR A 81 2.42 -8.92 -14.90
C THR A 81 1.87 -7.90 -15.91
N PRO A 82 1.39 -8.34 -17.08
CA PRO A 82 0.74 -7.44 -18.02
C PRO A 82 -0.43 -6.67 -17.43
N GLY A 83 -0.37 -5.33 -17.54
CA GLY A 83 -1.43 -4.38 -17.18
C GLY A 83 -1.89 -3.57 -18.40
N PHE A 84 -1.82 -2.24 -18.34
CA PHE A 84 -2.04 -1.36 -19.49
C PHE A 84 -1.05 -1.70 -20.62
N ALA A 85 0.22 -1.97 -20.28
CA ALA A 85 1.18 -2.58 -21.18
C ALA A 85 1.03 -4.11 -21.18
N GLU A 86 1.12 -4.74 -22.38
CA GLU A 86 1.09 -6.19 -22.51
C GLU A 86 2.46 -6.86 -22.35
N SER A 87 3.55 -6.09 -22.53
CA SER A 87 4.92 -6.56 -22.37
C SER A 87 5.89 -5.38 -22.27
N TRP A 88 7.12 -5.67 -21.82
CA TRP A 88 8.19 -4.68 -21.73
C TRP A 88 9.57 -5.30 -21.90
N THR A 89 10.54 -4.46 -22.23
CA THR A 89 11.96 -4.79 -22.31
C THR A 89 12.79 -3.68 -21.69
N GLN A 90 13.95 -4.03 -21.13
CA GLN A 90 14.94 -3.07 -20.64
C GLN A 90 16.18 -3.12 -21.52
N SER A 91 16.78 -1.97 -21.81
CA SER A 91 18.06 -1.89 -22.51
C SER A 91 19.21 -2.48 -21.69
N SER A 92 20.29 -2.88 -22.34
CA SER A 92 21.44 -3.52 -21.67
C SER A 92 22.17 -2.62 -20.66
N ASP A 93 22.04 -1.30 -20.80
CA ASP A 93 22.58 -0.32 -19.84
C ASP A 93 21.61 -0.05 -18.67
N GLY A 94 20.42 -0.66 -18.70
CA GLY A 94 19.39 -0.52 -17.67
C GLY A 94 18.67 0.83 -17.64
N LEU A 95 18.94 1.73 -18.59
CA LEU A 95 18.44 3.11 -18.57
C LEU A 95 17.18 3.34 -19.39
N THR A 96 16.81 2.40 -20.26
CA THR A 96 15.65 2.55 -21.15
C THR A 96 14.71 1.38 -21.02
N TRP A 97 13.45 1.67 -20.70
CA TRP A 97 12.36 0.73 -20.68
C TRP A 97 11.45 0.96 -21.89
N THR A 98 11.16 -0.07 -22.65
CA THR A 98 10.21 -0.03 -23.77
C THR A 98 9.03 -0.90 -23.45
N PHE A 99 7.84 -0.31 -23.38
CA PHE A 99 6.56 -0.97 -23.10
C PHE A 99 5.76 -1.07 -24.38
N LYS A 100 5.19 -2.24 -24.61
CA LYS A 100 4.21 -2.47 -25.68
C LYS A 100 2.81 -2.32 -25.09
N ILE A 101 2.06 -1.32 -25.55
CA ILE A 101 0.66 -1.09 -25.14
C ILE A 101 -0.26 -2.00 -25.94
N ARG A 102 -1.32 -2.48 -25.31
CA ARG A 102 -2.29 -3.39 -25.94
C ARG A 102 -2.94 -2.76 -27.16
N ASP A 103 -2.99 -3.52 -28.26
CA ASP A 103 -3.70 -3.08 -29.47
C ASP A 103 -5.22 -3.15 -29.25
N GLY A 104 -5.94 -2.18 -29.80
CA GLY A 104 -7.40 -2.13 -29.75
C GLY A 104 -8.01 -1.88 -28.38
N MET A 105 -7.22 -1.56 -27.34
CA MET A 105 -7.72 -1.24 -26.01
C MET A 105 -8.55 0.04 -26.05
N LYS A 106 -9.61 0.09 -25.22
CA LYS A 106 -10.53 1.23 -25.15
C LYS A 106 -10.79 1.65 -23.72
N TRP A 107 -10.97 2.92 -23.53
CA TRP A 107 -11.59 3.48 -22.34
C TRP A 107 -13.06 3.05 -22.23
N SER A 108 -13.64 3.14 -21.05
CA SER A 108 -15.04 2.77 -20.80
C SER A 108 -16.05 3.60 -21.61
N ASP A 109 -15.67 4.80 -22.04
CA ASP A 109 -16.46 5.67 -22.94
C ASP A 109 -16.29 5.32 -24.43
N GLY A 110 -15.48 4.30 -24.75
CA GLY A 110 -15.25 3.81 -26.12
C GLY A 110 -14.10 4.49 -26.88
N GLN A 111 -13.47 5.53 -26.32
CA GLN A 111 -12.29 6.15 -26.91
C GLN A 111 -11.09 5.19 -26.89
N PRO A 112 -10.19 5.22 -27.90
CA PRO A 112 -8.98 4.41 -27.88
C PRO A 112 -8.10 4.74 -26.67
N ALA A 113 -7.57 3.72 -25.99
CA ALA A 113 -6.54 3.84 -24.98
C ALA A 113 -5.19 3.48 -25.62
N THR A 114 -4.21 4.39 -25.53
CA THR A 114 -2.95 4.31 -26.26
C THR A 114 -1.74 4.66 -25.40
N SER A 115 -0.54 4.46 -25.94
CA SER A 115 0.73 4.89 -25.32
C SER A 115 0.75 6.39 -24.98
N GLU A 116 0.00 7.22 -25.72
CA GLU A 116 -0.07 8.67 -25.49
C GLU A 116 -0.77 9.00 -24.17
N ASP A 117 -1.75 8.19 -23.70
CA ASP A 117 -2.38 8.37 -22.39
C ASP A 117 -1.38 8.12 -21.27
N ALA A 118 -0.60 7.02 -21.36
CA ALA A 118 0.45 6.72 -20.40
C ALA A 118 1.56 7.78 -20.44
N ARG A 119 2.03 8.18 -21.62
CA ARG A 119 3.00 9.26 -21.78
C ARG A 119 2.52 10.55 -21.15
N TRP A 120 1.25 10.92 -21.41
CA TRP A 120 0.66 12.14 -20.89
C TRP A 120 0.61 12.11 -19.36
N THR A 121 0.12 11.02 -18.77
CA THR A 121 0.01 10.85 -17.31
C THR A 121 1.36 11.03 -16.63
N ILE A 122 2.38 10.30 -17.10
CA ILE A 122 3.74 10.34 -16.55
C ILE A 122 4.37 11.72 -16.76
N ALA A 123 4.31 12.24 -17.99
CA ALA A 123 4.90 13.55 -18.31
C ALA A 123 4.22 14.70 -17.56
N PHE A 124 2.91 14.62 -17.34
CA PHE A 124 2.18 15.62 -16.56
C PHE A 124 2.69 15.67 -15.11
N ALA A 125 2.89 14.51 -14.48
CA ALA A 125 3.46 14.40 -13.15
C ALA A 125 4.89 14.96 -13.08
N LEU A 126 5.78 14.50 -13.95
CA LEU A 126 7.20 14.90 -13.97
C LEU A 126 7.38 16.39 -14.26
N ASN A 127 6.67 16.93 -15.26
CA ASN A 127 6.78 18.34 -15.64
C ASN A 127 6.22 19.26 -14.55
N SER A 128 5.15 18.85 -13.89
CA SER A 128 4.58 19.60 -12.77
C SER A 128 5.53 19.65 -11.59
N LYS A 129 6.16 18.53 -11.24
CA LYS A 129 7.18 18.48 -10.18
C LYS A 129 8.39 19.34 -10.51
N LYS A 130 8.89 19.26 -11.77
CA LYS A 130 10.00 20.08 -12.25
C LYS A 130 9.69 21.59 -12.21
N ALA A 131 8.43 21.97 -12.42
CA ALA A 131 7.95 23.33 -12.28
C ALA A 131 7.66 23.74 -10.82
N GLY A 132 7.91 22.88 -9.84
CA GLY A 132 7.63 23.12 -8.42
C GLY A 132 6.15 23.00 -8.05
N THR A 133 5.33 22.33 -8.87
CA THR A 133 3.90 22.14 -8.62
C THR A 133 3.61 20.72 -8.17
N THR A 134 2.96 20.60 -7.03
CA THR A 134 2.42 19.33 -6.53
C THR A 134 1.04 19.10 -7.13
N LEU A 135 0.78 17.93 -7.69
CA LEU A 135 -0.52 17.53 -8.24
C LEU A 135 -1.41 16.98 -7.11
N GLY A 136 -2.44 17.72 -6.73
CA GLY A 136 -3.29 17.37 -5.61
C GLY A 136 -2.47 17.21 -4.33
N LEU A 137 -2.47 16.00 -3.73
CA LEU A 137 -1.67 15.67 -2.55
C LEU A 137 -0.25 15.17 -2.87
N GLY A 138 0.04 14.86 -4.15
CA GLY A 138 1.38 14.52 -4.62
C GLY A 138 1.76 13.04 -4.57
N TYR A 139 1.03 12.18 -3.88
CA TYR A 139 1.40 10.77 -3.72
C TYR A 139 1.52 10.04 -5.06
N ILE A 140 0.50 10.13 -5.93
CA ILE A 140 0.55 9.53 -7.27
C ILE A 140 1.68 10.13 -8.11
N GLN A 141 1.93 11.44 -7.99
CA GLN A 141 3.04 12.11 -8.66
C GLN A 141 4.38 11.54 -8.24
N ASP A 142 4.54 11.25 -6.95
CA ASP A 142 5.80 10.79 -6.38
C ASP A 142 6.16 9.35 -6.82
N TYR A 143 5.21 8.48 -7.14
CA TYR A 143 5.52 7.18 -7.76
C TYR A 143 6.36 7.32 -9.03
N PHE A 144 5.99 8.25 -9.93
CA PHE A 144 6.76 8.49 -11.15
C PHE A 144 8.11 9.16 -10.90
N VAL A 145 8.18 10.05 -9.92
CA VAL A 145 9.42 10.74 -9.53
C VAL A 145 10.40 9.77 -8.88
N ASP A 146 9.92 8.97 -7.95
CA ASP A 146 10.71 8.00 -7.18
C ASP A 146 11.20 6.82 -8.03
N ALA A 147 10.49 6.50 -9.11
CA ALA A 147 10.96 5.54 -10.11
C ALA A 147 12.17 6.06 -10.91
N GLY A 148 12.66 7.28 -10.63
CA GLY A 148 13.83 7.85 -11.28
C GLY A 148 13.63 8.21 -12.74
N ILE A 149 12.38 8.37 -13.20
CA ILE A 149 12.09 8.69 -14.59
C ILE A 149 12.65 10.07 -14.95
N ASP A 150 13.44 10.13 -16.04
CA ASP A 150 13.96 11.36 -16.62
C ASP A 150 13.07 11.89 -17.73
N SER A 151 12.67 11.02 -18.64
CA SER A 151 11.79 11.36 -19.76
C SER A 151 10.92 10.20 -20.21
N VAL A 152 9.83 10.52 -20.90
CA VAL A 152 8.89 9.55 -21.46
C VAL A 152 8.41 9.97 -22.84
N VAL A 153 8.40 9.07 -23.80
CA VAL A 153 7.97 9.31 -25.17
C VAL A 153 7.03 8.21 -25.66
N ALA A 154 6.11 8.56 -26.57
CA ALA A 154 5.21 7.66 -27.25
C ALA A 154 5.39 7.85 -28.77
N PRO A 155 6.31 7.10 -29.41
CA PRO A 155 6.59 7.27 -30.83
C PRO A 155 5.44 6.84 -31.75
N ASP A 156 4.60 5.95 -31.27
CA ASP A 156 3.39 5.44 -31.94
C ASP A 156 2.34 5.02 -30.90
N PRO A 157 1.08 4.73 -31.27
CA PRO A 157 0.01 4.41 -30.34
C PRO A 157 0.22 3.17 -29.46
N GLN A 158 1.13 2.27 -29.83
CA GLN A 158 1.41 1.03 -29.11
C GLN A 158 2.75 1.03 -28.38
N THR A 159 3.63 1.99 -28.59
CA THR A 159 4.97 2.01 -28.00
C THR A 159 5.11 3.16 -26.99
N LEU A 160 5.45 2.82 -25.76
CA LEU A 160 5.86 3.77 -24.73
C LEU A 160 7.32 3.52 -24.36
N THR A 161 8.16 4.55 -24.40
CA THR A 161 9.56 4.46 -23.97
C THR A 161 9.78 5.38 -22.78
N ILE A 162 10.33 4.82 -21.70
CA ILE A 162 10.69 5.52 -20.46
C ILE A 162 12.21 5.50 -20.32
N HIS A 163 12.82 6.66 -20.15
CA HIS A 163 14.24 6.80 -19.81
C HIS A 163 14.38 7.13 -18.34
N THR A 164 15.28 6.46 -17.65
CA THR A 164 15.57 6.65 -16.22
C THR A 164 16.94 7.29 -16.02
N LYS A 165 17.12 8.01 -14.91
CA LYS A 165 18.36 8.71 -14.54
C LYS A 165 19.47 7.74 -14.15
N TYR A 166 19.11 6.55 -13.74
CA TYR A 166 19.97 5.46 -13.29
C TYR A 166 19.27 4.12 -13.58
N PRO A 167 20.01 3.02 -13.69
CA PRO A 167 19.39 1.70 -13.82
C PRO A 167 18.49 1.43 -12.63
N THR A 168 17.25 1.02 -12.89
CA THR A 168 16.26 0.75 -11.83
C THR A 168 15.14 -0.14 -12.34
N GLU A 169 14.61 -1.00 -11.48
CA GLU A 169 13.40 -1.80 -11.72
C GLU A 169 12.13 -1.15 -11.11
N ARG A 170 12.26 -0.01 -10.43
CA ARG A 170 11.12 0.67 -9.79
C ARG A 170 10.04 1.11 -10.77
N VAL A 171 10.38 1.23 -12.05
CA VAL A 171 9.39 1.49 -13.12
C VAL A 171 8.33 0.38 -13.19
N LEU A 172 8.64 -0.84 -12.75
CA LEU A 172 7.72 -1.98 -12.73
C LEU A 172 6.86 -2.05 -11.46
N SER A 173 7.14 -1.22 -10.45
CA SER A 173 6.43 -1.24 -9.15
C SER A 173 5.60 0.01 -8.88
N MET A 174 5.33 0.83 -9.89
CA MET A 174 4.55 2.07 -9.74
C MET A 174 3.06 1.76 -9.51
N ASP A 175 2.55 2.06 -8.32
CA ASP A 175 1.13 1.98 -7.98
C ASP A 175 0.42 3.30 -8.35
N ALA A 176 0.46 3.63 -9.63
CA ALA A 176 -0.10 4.84 -10.17
C ALA A 176 -0.98 4.53 -11.40
N PRO A 177 -2.27 4.92 -11.38
CA PRO A 177 -3.19 4.65 -12.48
C PRO A 177 -2.80 5.41 -13.75
N ILE A 178 -2.97 4.78 -14.90
CA ILE A 178 -2.91 5.47 -16.19
C ILE A 178 -4.25 6.17 -16.40
N LEU A 179 -4.20 7.47 -16.69
CA LEU A 179 -5.37 8.32 -16.79
C LEU A 179 -5.72 8.66 -18.25
N PRO A 180 -7.03 8.79 -18.59
CA PRO A 180 -7.48 9.14 -19.92
C PRO A 180 -7.11 10.59 -20.26
N LYS A 181 -6.13 10.80 -21.14
CA LYS A 181 -5.66 12.12 -21.55
C LYS A 181 -6.83 13.04 -21.94
N HIS A 182 -7.77 12.56 -22.74
CA HIS A 182 -8.89 13.37 -23.26
C HIS A 182 -9.82 13.93 -22.15
N VAL A 183 -9.84 13.31 -20.96
CA VAL A 183 -10.58 13.79 -19.77
C VAL A 183 -9.76 14.81 -18.98
N TRP A 184 -8.45 14.55 -18.84
CA TRP A 184 -7.59 15.25 -17.90
C TRP A 184 -6.74 16.36 -18.52
N GLU A 185 -6.44 16.35 -19.83
CA GLU A 185 -5.51 17.30 -20.47
C GLU A 185 -5.93 18.78 -20.38
N LYS A 186 -7.23 19.03 -20.16
CA LYS A 186 -7.76 20.39 -19.99
C LYS A 186 -7.61 20.94 -18.56
N LYS A 187 -7.08 20.12 -17.62
CA LYS A 187 -6.84 20.52 -16.25
C LYS A 187 -5.42 21.06 -16.13
N SER A 188 -5.24 22.18 -15.44
CA SER A 188 -3.91 22.70 -15.14
C SER A 188 -3.30 21.95 -13.95
N ALA A 189 -1.97 21.93 -13.86
CA ALA A 189 -1.27 21.36 -12.71
C ALA A 189 -1.69 22.00 -11.38
N ALA A 190 -1.97 23.31 -11.39
CA ALA A 190 -2.38 24.04 -10.18
C ALA A 190 -3.82 23.75 -9.72
N THR A 191 -4.68 23.24 -10.59
CA THR A 191 -6.12 23.07 -10.31
C THR A 191 -6.61 21.64 -10.53
N VAL A 192 -5.72 20.71 -10.89
CA VAL A 192 -6.10 19.31 -11.14
C VAL A 192 -6.68 18.65 -9.89
N GLY A 193 -6.22 19.03 -8.70
CA GLY A 193 -6.76 18.59 -7.42
C GLY A 193 -8.20 19.03 -7.15
N ASP A 194 -8.66 20.11 -7.77
CA ASP A 194 -10.03 20.62 -7.61
C ASP A 194 -11.05 19.84 -8.48
N PHE A 195 -10.57 18.98 -9.39
CA PHE A 195 -11.44 18.21 -10.26
C PHE A 195 -12.06 17.03 -9.51
N THR A 196 -13.37 17.01 -9.37
CA THR A 196 -14.10 15.99 -8.59
C THR A 196 -14.14 14.61 -9.24
N ASN A 197 -13.72 14.49 -10.52
CA ASN A 197 -13.75 13.25 -11.30
C ASN A 197 -15.11 12.51 -11.19
N PRO A 198 -16.22 13.14 -11.58
CA PRO A 198 -17.56 12.65 -11.30
C PRO A 198 -17.87 11.31 -11.99
N ALA A 199 -18.65 10.48 -11.34
CA ALA A 199 -19.17 9.24 -11.94
C ALA A 199 -20.17 9.56 -13.08
N PRO A 200 -20.24 8.75 -14.15
CA PRO A 200 -19.42 7.53 -14.37
C PRO A 200 -17.96 7.87 -14.72
N ILE A 201 -17.02 7.28 -13.99
CA ILE A 201 -15.59 7.55 -14.18
C ILE A 201 -15.09 6.83 -15.42
N VAL A 202 -14.37 7.53 -16.30
CA VAL A 202 -13.76 6.94 -17.49
C VAL A 202 -12.48 6.22 -17.12
N GLY A 203 -12.42 4.91 -17.33
CA GLY A 203 -11.29 4.05 -16.98
C GLY A 203 -11.11 2.86 -17.91
N THR A 204 -10.01 2.15 -17.80
CA THR A 204 -9.69 0.92 -18.55
C THR A 204 -9.82 -0.35 -17.70
N GLY A 205 -10.03 -0.22 -16.39
CA GLY A 205 -10.14 -1.34 -15.46
C GLY A 205 -11.37 -2.23 -15.69
N PRO A 206 -11.48 -3.37 -14.97
CA PRO A 206 -12.58 -4.34 -15.17
C PRO A 206 -13.96 -3.80 -14.75
N TYR A 207 -14.00 -2.80 -13.91
CA TYR A 207 -15.22 -2.16 -13.43
C TYR A 207 -15.14 -0.64 -13.62
N GLN A 208 -16.29 -0.02 -13.86
CA GLN A 208 -16.46 1.42 -13.95
C GLN A 208 -17.25 1.93 -12.76
N ALA A 209 -16.72 2.88 -12.01
CA ALA A 209 -17.47 3.57 -10.96
C ALA A 209 -18.60 4.37 -11.60
N VAL A 210 -19.85 3.99 -11.33
CA VAL A 210 -21.07 4.56 -11.93
C VAL A 210 -21.82 5.46 -10.97
N GLU A 211 -21.63 5.30 -9.67
CA GLU A 211 -22.27 6.11 -8.63
C GLU A 211 -21.35 6.20 -7.41
N TRP A 212 -21.20 7.39 -6.85
CA TRP A 212 -20.51 7.63 -5.58
C TRP A 212 -21.33 8.54 -4.69
N LYS A 213 -21.55 8.08 -3.47
CA LYS A 213 -22.18 8.85 -2.41
C LYS A 213 -21.23 8.94 -1.23
N THR A 214 -20.64 10.12 -1.05
CA THR A 214 -19.62 10.39 -0.04
C THR A 214 -20.03 9.85 1.33
N GLY A 215 -19.11 9.13 1.99
CA GLY A 215 -19.31 8.55 3.31
C GLY A 215 -20.29 7.40 3.39
N GLN A 216 -20.90 6.96 2.27
CA GLN A 216 -21.91 5.90 2.28
C GLN A 216 -21.54 4.70 1.40
N TYR A 217 -21.31 4.92 0.09
CA TYR A 217 -20.96 3.84 -0.82
C TYR A 217 -20.38 4.36 -2.14
N ILE A 218 -19.71 3.47 -2.85
CA ILE A 218 -19.40 3.61 -4.26
C ILE A 218 -19.85 2.34 -4.99
N ARG A 219 -20.53 2.50 -6.14
CA ARG A 219 -21.01 1.41 -6.96
C ARG A 219 -20.27 1.37 -8.28
N PHE A 220 -19.88 0.17 -8.65
CA PHE A 220 -19.23 -0.13 -9.90
C PHE A 220 -20.08 -1.06 -10.74
N ALA A 221 -20.17 -0.81 -12.05
CA ALA A 221 -20.68 -1.74 -13.02
C ALA A 221 -19.51 -2.35 -13.82
N ARG A 222 -19.72 -3.55 -14.32
CA ARG A 222 -18.74 -4.22 -15.20
C ARG A 222 -18.42 -3.34 -16.42
N ASN A 223 -17.14 -3.12 -16.70
CA ASN A 223 -16.71 -2.39 -17.89
C ASN A 223 -16.84 -3.27 -19.16
N PRO A 224 -17.73 -2.94 -20.10
CA PRO A 224 -17.93 -3.75 -21.31
C PRO A 224 -16.71 -3.73 -22.24
N ASN A 225 -15.83 -2.74 -22.11
CA ASN A 225 -14.64 -2.56 -22.95
C ASN A 225 -13.37 -3.15 -22.32
N TYR A 226 -13.48 -3.77 -21.11
CA TYR A 226 -12.32 -4.35 -20.45
C TYR A 226 -11.67 -5.45 -21.29
N TRP A 227 -10.37 -5.39 -21.41
CA TRP A 227 -9.55 -6.27 -22.26
C TRP A 227 -9.30 -7.65 -21.64
N GLY A 228 -9.38 -7.78 -20.32
CA GLY A 228 -9.05 -8.99 -19.55
C GLY A 228 -10.27 -9.80 -19.10
N ASN A 229 -10.02 -10.69 -18.14
CA ASN A 229 -11.08 -11.44 -17.47
C ASN A 229 -11.95 -10.51 -16.62
N ARG A 230 -13.26 -10.63 -16.73
CA ARG A 230 -14.22 -9.74 -16.07
C ARG A 230 -14.75 -10.29 -14.74
N GLY A 231 -14.37 -11.53 -14.37
CA GLY A 231 -14.92 -12.19 -13.21
C GLY A 231 -16.43 -12.46 -13.27
N ALA A 232 -17.00 -12.96 -12.18
CA ALA A 232 -18.43 -13.30 -12.13
C ALA A 232 -19.31 -12.11 -11.72
N ALA A 233 -18.85 -11.18 -10.91
CA ALA A 233 -19.67 -10.07 -10.44
C ALA A 233 -20.06 -9.13 -11.59
N ASP A 234 -21.36 -8.85 -11.76
CA ASP A 234 -21.86 -7.83 -12.68
C ASP A 234 -21.65 -6.42 -12.12
N GLU A 235 -21.73 -6.30 -10.79
CA GLU A 235 -21.55 -5.06 -10.04
C GLU A 235 -20.71 -5.32 -8.80
N VAL A 236 -19.97 -4.29 -8.36
CA VAL A 236 -19.30 -4.22 -7.05
C VAL A 236 -19.88 -3.02 -6.30
N ASP A 237 -20.40 -3.27 -5.08
CA ASP A 237 -21.02 -2.26 -4.20
C ASP A 237 -20.17 -2.18 -2.92
N ILE A 238 -19.28 -1.18 -2.83
CA ILE A 238 -18.43 -0.95 -1.66
C ILE A 238 -19.15 0.02 -0.73
N ARG A 239 -19.48 -0.43 0.47
CA ARG A 239 -20.20 0.34 1.50
C ARG A 239 -19.25 0.74 2.62
N PHE A 240 -19.34 1.99 3.02
CA PHE A 240 -18.49 2.58 4.04
C PHE A 240 -19.21 2.63 5.38
N PHE A 241 -18.50 2.24 6.43
CA PHE A 241 -19.01 2.20 7.80
C PHE A 241 -18.05 2.97 8.73
N PRO A 242 -17.77 4.27 8.48
CA PRO A 242 -16.87 5.01 9.34
C PRO A 242 -17.43 5.02 10.76
N ASP A 243 -16.59 4.69 11.74
CA ASP A 243 -16.94 4.59 13.17
C ASP A 243 -18.12 3.65 13.52
N ALA A 244 -18.49 2.75 12.59
CA ALA A 244 -19.68 1.89 12.72
C ALA A 244 -19.36 0.39 12.51
N GLN A 245 -18.25 -0.09 13.08
CA GLN A 245 -17.76 -1.47 12.95
C GLN A 245 -18.83 -2.51 13.34
N ASP A 246 -19.55 -2.32 14.45
CA ASP A 246 -20.62 -3.23 14.87
C ASP A 246 -21.75 -3.30 13.83
N THR A 247 -22.11 -2.16 13.23
CA THR A 247 -23.14 -2.10 12.18
C THR A 247 -22.71 -2.88 10.94
N MET A 248 -21.46 -2.75 10.52
CA MET A 248 -20.86 -3.50 9.40
C MET A 248 -20.93 -5.01 9.68
N VAL A 249 -20.51 -5.45 10.86
CA VAL A 249 -20.54 -6.86 11.27
C VAL A 249 -21.97 -7.41 11.31
N GLN A 250 -22.94 -6.65 11.82
CA GLN A 250 -24.33 -7.06 11.80
C GLN A 250 -24.91 -7.15 10.37
N ALA A 251 -24.56 -6.21 9.48
CA ALA A 251 -24.95 -6.28 8.06
C ALA A 251 -24.38 -7.54 7.39
N PHE A 252 -23.12 -7.90 7.66
CA PHE A 252 -22.52 -9.13 7.20
C PHE A 252 -23.26 -10.38 7.72
N LYS A 253 -23.56 -10.44 9.02
CA LYS A 253 -24.30 -11.55 9.64
C LYS A 253 -25.70 -11.74 9.03
N ARG A 254 -26.36 -10.65 8.61
CA ARG A 254 -27.67 -10.71 7.91
C ARG A 254 -27.57 -11.05 6.43
N GLY A 255 -26.35 -11.21 5.89
CA GLY A 255 -26.14 -11.47 4.46
C GLY A 255 -26.34 -10.24 3.56
N GLU A 256 -26.28 -9.03 4.11
CA GLU A 256 -26.34 -7.76 3.36
C GLU A 256 -24.97 -7.38 2.77
N LEU A 257 -23.89 -8.00 3.27
CA LEU A 257 -22.53 -7.92 2.79
C LEU A 257 -21.98 -9.30 2.48
N ASP A 258 -21.16 -9.42 1.46
CA ASP A 258 -20.52 -10.67 1.03
C ASP A 258 -19.08 -10.77 1.55
N TYR A 259 -18.45 -9.61 1.84
CA TYR A 259 -17.11 -9.49 2.37
C TYR A 259 -17.02 -8.28 3.31
N ILE A 260 -16.21 -8.41 4.37
CA ILE A 260 -15.83 -7.31 5.27
C ILE A 260 -14.36 -7.40 5.64
N ARG A 261 -13.76 -6.25 5.97
CA ARG A 261 -12.37 -6.11 6.43
C ARG A 261 -12.32 -5.50 7.83
N ASN A 262 -11.36 -5.98 8.62
CA ASN A 262 -11.01 -5.48 9.95
C ASN A 262 -12.19 -5.40 10.96
N PRO A 263 -12.98 -6.50 11.14
CA PRO A 263 -13.76 -6.63 12.35
C PRO A 263 -12.82 -6.69 13.56
N SER A 264 -13.30 -6.41 14.80
CA SER A 264 -12.45 -6.62 15.97
C SER A 264 -12.02 -8.08 16.10
N ALA A 265 -10.90 -8.34 16.81
CA ALA A 265 -10.38 -9.69 17.01
C ALA A 265 -11.47 -10.65 17.57
N GLN A 266 -12.26 -10.19 18.54
CA GLN A 266 -13.38 -10.97 19.10
C GLN A 266 -14.48 -11.23 18.06
N GLN A 267 -14.84 -10.25 17.25
CA GLN A 267 -15.83 -10.40 16.18
C GLN A 267 -15.34 -11.35 15.09
N PHE A 268 -14.06 -11.26 14.73
CA PHE A 268 -13.42 -12.15 13.79
C PHE A 268 -13.52 -13.61 14.21
N ASP A 269 -13.20 -13.93 15.46
CA ASP A 269 -13.29 -15.28 15.99
C ASP A 269 -14.74 -15.80 16.02
N GLN A 270 -15.71 -14.95 16.33
CA GLN A 270 -17.13 -15.27 16.24
C GLN A 270 -17.60 -15.53 14.81
N LEU A 271 -17.15 -14.72 13.85
CA LEU A 271 -17.53 -14.85 12.44
C LEU A 271 -16.91 -16.09 11.81
N LYS A 272 -15.67 -16.40 12.15
CA LYS A 272 -14.95 -17.61 11.70
C LYS A 272 -15.69 -18.91 12.06
N ALA A 273 -16.47 -18.90 13.13
CA ALA A 273 -17.26 -20.05 13.57
C ALA A 273 -18.59 -20.23 12.82
N LEU A 274 -18.99 -19.27 11.96
CA LEU A 274 -20.26 -19.36 11.23
C LEU A 274 -20.15 -20.28 10.01
N PRO A 275 -21.19 -21.10 9.73
CA PRO A 275 -21.22 -21.92 8.52
C PRO A 275 -21.28 -21.05 7.25
N GLY A 276 -20.57 -21.46 6.21
CA GLY A 276 -20.51 -20.74 4.93
C GLY A 276 -19.74 -19.42 4.99
N VAL A 277 -18.92 -19.24 6.02
CA VAL A 277 -18.04 -18.09 6.20
C VAL A 277 -16.59 -18.58 6.23
N THR A 278 -15.72 -17.89 5.52
CA THR A 278 -14.27 -18.02 5.61
C THR A 278 -13.70 -16.75 6.25
N ALA A 279 -12.74 -16.92 7.14
CA ALA A 279 -12.04 -15.84 7.80
C ALA A 279 -10.55 -16.10 7.76
N VAL A 280 -9.77 -15.12 7.29
CA VAL A 280 -8.32 -15.18 7.22
C VAL A 280 -7.70 -13.96 7.85
N GLU A 281 -6.53 -14.16 8.41
CA GLU A 281 -5.64 -13.14 8.91
C GLU A 281 -4.50 -12.98 7.92
N ALA A 282 -4.23 -11.77 7.49
CA ALA A 282 -3.16 -11.44 6.55
C ALA A 282 -2.24 -10.39 7.17
N PRO A 283 -0.93 -10.41 6.89
CA PRO A 283 -0.02 -9.37 7.33
C PRO A 283 -0.45 -8.00 6.78
N ALA A 284 -0.35 -6.95 7.60
CA ALA A 284 -0.51 -5.58 7.14
C ALA A 284 0.82 -5.01 6.61
N THR A 285 0.74 -3.91 5.85
CA THR A 285 1.91 -3.20 5.32
C THR A 285 2.67 -2.43 6.39
N GLY A 286 2.15 -2.39 7.61
CA GLY A 286 2.58 -1.52 8.70
C GLY A 286 3.07 -2.25 9.94
N PHE A 287 3.40 -1.44 10.93
CA PHE A 287 3.83 -1.89 12.25
C PHE A 287 3.49 -0.84 13.31
N THR A 288 3.43 -1.29 14.57
CA THR A 288 3.40 -0.43 15.75
C THR A 288 4.78 -0.47 16.43
N GLU A 289 5.31 0.70 16.83
CA GLU A 289 6.64 0.81 17.42
C GLU A 289 6.65 1.60 18.74
N LEU A 290 7.68 1.33 19.54
CA LEU A 290 8.22 2.25 20.55
C LEU A 290 9.37 3.02 19.90
N GLY A 291 9.19 4.31 19.67
CA GLY A 291 10.18 5.19 19.11
C GLY A 291 10.91 6.04 20.15
N PHE A 292 12.14 6.44 19.80
CA PHE A 292 13.04 7.22 20.64
C PHE A 292 13.38 8.54 19.97
N ASN A 293 13.31 9.64 20.71
CA ASN A 293 13.86 10.90 20.23
C ASN A 293 15.39 10.82 20.18
N THR A 294 15.94 10.68 18.98
CA THR A 294 17.40 10.61 18.77
C THR A 294 18.00 11.91 18.25
N TYR A 295 17.25 13.01 18.30
CA TYR A 295 17.68 14.31 17.79
C TYR A 295 19.04 14.74 18.35
N ALA A 296 20.01 14.93 17.46
CA ALA A 296 21.41 15.09 17.82
C ALA A 296 21.77 16.46 18.41
N LYS A 297 20.89 17.47 18.25
CA LYS A 297 21.19 18.85 18.63
C LYS A 297 20.48 19.21 19.93
N ASP A 298 21.14 20.02 20.78
CA ASP A 298 20.50 20.65 21.92
C ASP A 298 19.77 21.91 21.45
N ILE A 299 18.54 22.10 21.90
CA ILE A 299 17.72 23.25 21.54
C ILE A 299 17.75 24.28 22.68
N PRO A 300 18.21 25.51 22.45
CA PRO A 300 18.20 26.55 23.47
C PRO A 300 16.79 26.83 24.00
N GLY A 301 16.67 26.95 25.33
CA GLY A 301 15.39 27.22 26.01
C GLY A 301 14.54 25.97 26.30
N GLY A 302 15.13 24.80 26.22
CA GLY A 302 14.48 23.49 26.44
C GLY A 302 13.92 22.88 25.19
N GLY A 303 13.67 21.59 25.23
CA GLY A 303 13.38 20.73 24.10
C GLY A 303 14.56 19.81 23.84
N ALA A 304 14.39 18.90 22.89
CA ALA A 304 15.27 17.78 22.62
C ALA A 304 15.24 16.68 23.70
N SER A 305 15.75 15.52 23.31
CA SER A 305 15.81 14.32 24.15
C SER A 305 16.89 14.40 25.22
N THR A 306 16.80 13.52 26.20
CA THR A 306 17.93 13.24 27.08
C THR A 306 19.11 12.67 26.30
N LYS A 307 20.35 12.93 26.75
CA LYS A 307 21.55 12.37 26.09
C LYS A 307 21.55 10.84 26.03
N ALA A 308 20.90 10.18 27.00
CA ALA A 308 20.78 8.73 27.02
C ALA A 308 20.06 8.18 25.78
N LEU A 309 19.01 8.86 25.30
CA LEU A 309 18.26 8.43 24.12
C LEU A 309 19.05 8.54 22.81
N ARG A 310 20.11 9.31 22.78
CA ARG A 310 21.05 9.43 21.64
C ARG A 310 22.07 8.28 21.61
N ASP A 311 22.26 7.56 22.72
CA ASP A 311 23.19 6.44 22.84
C ASP A 311 22.55 5.14 22.32
N PRO A 312 23.03 4.54 21.20
CA PRO A 312 22.51 3.28 20.69
C PRO A 312 22.60 2.13 21.71
N ALA A 313 23.64 2.11 22.57
CA ALA A 313 23.80 1.06 23.57
C ALA A 313 22.71 1.13 24.66
N PHE A 314 22.24 2.34 25.00
CA PHE A 314 21.10 2.53 25.88
C PHE A 314 19.80 2.00 25.25
N ARG A 315 19.53 2.38 24.01
CA ARG A 315 18.32 1.95 23.28
C ARG A 315 18.33 0.44 23.05
N ASP A 316 19.47 -0.14 22.64
CA ASP A 316 19.62 -1.58 22.47
C ASP A 316 19.30 -2.35 23.75
N ALA A 317 19.82 -1.90 24.88
CA ALA A 317 19.57 -2.51 26.18
C ALA A 317 18.07 -2.52 26.54
N LEU A 318 17.36 -1.42 26.28
CA LEU A 318 15.91 -1.32 26.54
C LEU A 318 15.10 -2.32 25.71
N GLY A 319 15.54 -2.68 24.50
CA GLY A 319 14.87 -3.66 23.66
C GLY A 319 14.77 -5.04 24.29
N TYR A 320 15.71 -5.43 25.15
CA TYR A 320 15.65 -6.70 25.93
C TYR A 320 14.65 -6.61 27.09
N ALA A 321 14.19 -5.43 27.47
CA ALA A 321 13.20 -5.27 28.53
C ALA A 321 11.76 -5.25 28.02
N ILE A 322 11.52 -5.41 26.72
CA ILE A 322 10.19 -5.36 26.10
C ILE A 322 9.73 -6.77 25.76
N ASP A 323 8.69 -7.25 26.47
CA ASP A 323 8.03 -8.52 26.17
C ASP A 323 7.01 -8.33 25.05
N LYS A 324 7.50 -8.34 23.81
CA LYS A 324 6.66 -8.16 22.61
C LYS A 324 5.61 -9.25 22.45
N GLN A 325 5.91 -10.50 22.89
CA GLN A 325 4.93 -11.58 22.87
C GLN A 325 3.76 -11.29 23.81
N ALA A 326 4.06 -10.76 25.01
CA ALA A 326 3.01 -10.36 25.95
C ALA A 326 2.15 -9.20 25.41
N ILE A 327 2.73 -8.26 24.66
CA ILE A 327 2.00 -7.22 23.93
C ILE A 327 1.07 -7.88 22.90
N LEU A 328 1.61 -8.69 22.00
CA LEU A 328 0.83 -9.38 20.95
C LEU A 328 -0.35 -10.16 21.54
N ASP A 329 -0.11 -10.95 22.60
CA ASP A 329 -1.14 -11.82 23.16
C ASP A 329 -2.22 -11.05 23.92
N LYS A 330 -1.85 -10.02 24.67
CA LYS A 330 -2.75 -9.36 25.62
C LYS A 330 -3.38 -8.08 25.08
N VAL A 331 -2.71 -7.36 24.20
CA VAL A 331 -3.20 -6.12 23.59
C VAL A 331 -3.83 -6.38 22.24
N TYR A 332 -3.11 -7.13 21.39
CA TYR A 332 -3.56 -7.45 20.03
C TYR A 332 -4.30 -8.79 19.92
N HIS A 333 -4.53 -9.49 21.05
CA HIS A 333 -5.27 -10.77 21.10
C HIS A 333 -4.69 -11.85 20.18
N GLY A 334 -3.36 -11.86 19.99
CA GLY A 334 -2.66 -12.77 19.11
C GLY A 334 -2.87 -12.49 17.62
N LYS A 335 -3.39 -11.33 17.25
CA LYS A 335 -3.54 -10.92 15.83
C LYS A 335 -2.35 -10.09 15.39
N GLY A 336 -1.57 -10.64 14.48
CA GLY A 336 -0.31 -10.07 14.02
C GLY A 336 0.90 -10.96 14.32
N THR A 337 2.07 -10.40 14.17
CA THR A 337 3.34 -11.05 14.52
C THR A 337 4.19 -10.16 15.41
N VAL A 338 5.06 -10.78 16.20
CA VAL A 338 6.05 -10.04 17.00
C VAL A 338 6.93 -9.22 16.07
N GLY A 339 7.03 -7.92 16.34
CA GLY A 339 7.81 -6.99 15.53
C GLY A 339 9.31 -7.31 15.54
N THR A 340 9.93 -7.32 14.38
CA THR A 340 11.36 -7.57 14.17
C THR A 340 12.05 -6.37 13.57
N THR A 341 12.19 -6.29 12.25
CA THR A 341 12.78 -5.16 11.53
C THR A 341 11.70 -4.19 11.03
N MET A 342 12.10 -3.04 10.52
CA MET A 342 11.21 -1.97 10.07
C MET A 342 10.47 -2.26 8.76
N VAL A 343 10.79 -3.35 8.05
CA VAL A 343 10.05 -3.81 6.88
C VAL A 343 9.18 -4.97 7.31
N PRO A 344 7.85 -4.84 7.36
CA PRO A 344 6.95 -5.91 7.81
C PRO A 344 7.01 -7.19 6.96
N PRO A 345 6.64 -8.36 7.51
CA PRO A 345 6.55 -9.63 6.78
C PRO A 345 5.60 -9.61 5.58
N TYR A 346 4.70 -8.65 5.48
CA TYR A 346 3.91 -8.39 4.29
C TYR A 346 4.77 -8.30 3.02
N TYR A 347 5.92 -7.65 3.12
CA TYR A 347 6.87 -7.51 2.00
C TYR A 347 7.78 -8.72 1.90
N VAL A 348 7.21 -9.88 1.62
CA VAL A 348 7.87 -11.21 1.63
C VAL A 348 9.23 -11.21 0.91
N GLN A 349 9.35 -10.45 -0.18
CA GLN A 349 10.59 -10.40 -0.97
C GLN A 349 11.66 -9.45 -0.40
N TYR A 350 11.32 -8.58 0.56
CA TYR A 350 12.21 -7.55 1.12
C TYR A 350 12.44 -7.70 2.61
N HIS A 351 11.50 -8.29 3.34
CA HIS A 351 11.61 -8.53 4.77
C HIS A 351 12.80 -9.42 5.10
N VAL A 352 13.55 -9.06 6.13
CA VAL A 352 14.58 -9.92 6.73
C VAL A 352 14.46 -9.88 8.25
N ASP A 353 14.61 -11.04 8.87
CA ASP A 353 14.77 -11.14 10.31
C ASP A 353 16.15 -10.64 10.75
N PRO A 354 16.27 -10.03 11.93
CA PRO A 354 17.57 -9.58 12.43
C PRO A 354 18.49 -10.77 12.73
N THR A 355 19.78 -10.62 12.45
CA THR A 355 20.78 -11.68 12.66
C THR A 355 20.93 -12.11 14.13
N SER A 356 20.61 -11.22 15.06
CA SER A 356 20.64 -11.45 16.52
C SER A 356 19.37 -10.89 17.15
N PRO A 357 18.25 -11.65 17.14
CA PRO A 357 16.99 -11.17 17.69
C PRO A 357 17.08 -10.85 19.20
N ARG A 358 16.53 -9.73 19.61
CA ARG A 358 16.38 -9.38 21.04
C ARG A 358 15.23 -10.21 21.61
N THR A 359 15.57 -11.08 22.55
CA THR A 359 14.59 -11.84 23.35
C THR A 359 14.38 -11.14 24.69
N PHE A 360 13.14 -11.20 25.21
CA PHE A 360 12.82 -10.60 26.49
C PHE A 360 13.66 -11.20 27.61
N ASP A 361 14.50 -10.39 28.23
CA ASP A 361 15.29 -10.69 29.43
C ASP A 361 15.61 -9.41 30.18
N ILE A 362 14.82 -9.14 31.22
CA ILE A 362 14.95 -7.92 32.04
C ILE A 362 16.30 -7.85 32.78
N ASN A 363 16.88 -9.01 33.11
CA ASN A 363 18.17 -9.05 33.82
C ASN A 363 19.32 -8.72 32.85
N LEU A 364 19.26 -9.27 31.63
CA LEU A 364 20.22 -8.95 30.57
C LEU A 364 20.14 -7.47 30.19
N ALA A 365 18.91 -6.91 30.09
CA ALA A 365 18.70 -5.47 29.86
C ALA A 365 19.40 -4.63 30.94
N GLY A 366 19.26 -5.00 32.23
CA GLY A 366 19.93 -4.34 33.35
C GLY A 366 21.46 -4.41 33.24
N GLN A 367 22.01 -5.59 32.94
CA GLN A 367 23.46 -5.79 32.74
C GLN A 367 24.01 -4.97 31.57
N LYS A 368 23.29 -4.95 30.44
CA LYS A 368 23.67 -4.12 29.28
C LYS A 368 23.67 -2.62 29.60
N LEU A 369 22.67 -2.14 30.36
CA LEU A 369 22.62 -0.76 30.81
C LEU A 369 23.83 -0.42 31.69
N GLU A 370 24.20 -1.28 32.65
CA GLU A 370 25.38 -1.10 33.49
C GLU A 370 26.68 -1.11 32.70
N ALA A 371 26.83 -2.05 31.76
CA ALA A 371 27.97 -2.12 30.84
C ALA A 371 28.09 -0.88 29.96
N ALA A 372 26.98 -0.25 29.61
CA ALA A 372 26.92 1.01 28.84
C ALA A 372 27.14 2.27 29.73
N GLY A 373 27.32 2.10 31.07
CA GLY A 373 27.58 3.19 32.00
C GLY A 373 26.34 3.82 32.62
N TYR A 374 25.18 3.20 32.47
CA TYR A 374 23.94 3.62 33.13
C TYR A 374 23.74 2.77 34.39
N VAL A 375 24.21 3.26 35.53
CA VAL A 375 24.23 2.51 36.80
C VAL A 375 23.04 2.83 37.70
N LEU A 376 22.71 1.95 38.64
CA LEU A 376 21.73 2.20 39.67
C LEU A 376 22.35 3.01 40.82
N ASN A 377 21.63 4.00 41.35
CA ASN A 377 21.99 4.66 42.61
C ASN A 377 21.54 3.83 43.82
N GLY A 378 21.90 4.29 45.03
CA GLY A 378 21.55 3.62 46.28
C GLY A 378 20.05 3.51 46.58
N ASN A 379 19.19 4.23 45.81
CA ASN A 379 17.74 4.20 45.94
C ASN A 379 17.07 3.36 44.80
N GLY A 380 17.86 2.61 44.02
CA GLY A 380 17.36 1.79 42.92
C GLY A 380 16.94 2.57 41.66
N GLN A 381 17.30 3.85 41.54
CA GLN A 381 17.04 4.64 40.35
C GLN A 381 18.21 4.53 39.36
N ARG A 382 17.90 4.34 38.09
CA ARG A 382 18.89 4.34 36.99
C ARG A 382 19.35 5.77 36.73
N LEU A 383 20.66 5.95 36.63
CA LEU A 383 21.29 7.23 36.34
C LEU A 383 21.75 7.30 34.89
N ASP A 384 21.72 8.49 34.32
CA ASP A 384 22.44 8.81 33.12
C ASP A 384 23.96 8.93 33.35
N LYS A 385 24.75 9.10 32.27
CA LYS A 385 26.21 9.25 32.37
C LYS A 385 26.68 10.53 33.10
N ASP A 386 25.76 11.50 33.29
CA ASP A 386 26.00 12.73 34.04
C ASP A 386 25.54 12.57 35.53
N GLY A 387 25.12 11.37 35.94
CA GLY A 387 24.69 11.04 37.31
C GLY A 387 23.28 11.50 37.69
N LYS A 388 22.44 11.84 36.69
CA LYS A 388 21.05 12.27 36.91
C LYS A 388 20.09 11.09 36.77
N PRO A 389 19.03 11.02 37.62
CA PRO A 389 18.00 9.99 37.47
C PRO A 389 17.31 10.05 36.11
N LEU A 390 17.14 8.88 35.45
CA LEU A 390 16.41 8.74 34.20
C LEU A 390 14.90 8.76 34.49
N ASN A 391 14.28 9.88 34.13
CA ASN A 391 12.84 10.08 34.16
C ASN A 391 12.41 10.45 32.74
N LEU A 392 11.73 9.55 32.04
CA LEU A 392 11.38 9.70 30.65
C LEU A 392 9.88 9.90 30.48
N ARG A 393 9.52 10.68 29.46
CA ARG A 393 8.12 10.90 29.03
C ARG A 393 7.82 9.94 27.89
N LEU A 394 6.65 9.29 27.94
CA LEU A 394 6.16 8.42 26.89
C LEU A 394 4.82 8.97 26.39
N TYR A 395 4.77 9.36 25.14
CA TYR A 395 3.57 9.91 24.51
C TYR A 395 2.96 8.92 23.52
N PHE A 396 1.63 8.99 23.32
CA PHE A 396 0.91 8.19 22.35
C PHE A 396 -0.39 8.88 21.92
N PRO A 397 -0.91 8.63 20.71
CA PRO A 397 -2.21 9.13 20.24
C PRO A 397 -3.38 8.58 21.06
N ASN A 398 -4.38 9.43 21.37
CA ASN A 398 -5.59 9.02 22.09
C ASN A 398 -6.60 8.26 21.24
N ASP A 399 -6.50 8.36 19.92
CA ASP A 399 -7.40 7.72 18.95
C ASP A 399 -7.08 6.23 18.71
N GLU A 400 -5.94 5.74 19.28
CA GLU A 400 -5.56 4.32 19.25
C GLU A 400 -5.58 3.70 20.65
N PRO A 401 -6.69 3.06 21.05
CA PRO A 401 -6.87 2.56 22.43
C PRO A 401 -5.81 1.54 22.88
N SER A 402 -5.24 0.74 21.96
CA SER A 402 -4.18 -0.23 22.22
C SER A 402 -2.93 0.42 22.80
N TYR A 403 -2.57 1.61 22.33
CA TYR A 403 -1.33 2.29 22.70
C TYR A 403 -1.25 2.70 24.19
N ALA A 404 -2.39 2.98 24.80
CA ALA A 404 -2.45 3.23 26.24
C ALA A 404 -2.04 1.99 27.06
N THR A 405 -2.43 0.80 26.62
CA THR A 405 -2.07 -0.47 27.25
C THR A 405 -0.61 -0.83 26.98
N ASP A 406 -0.12 -0.62 25.78
CA ASP A 406 1.29 -0.80 25.43
C ASP A 406 2.18 0.10 26.29
N ALA A 407 1.80 1.37 26.44
CA ALA A 407 2.52 2.32 27.28
C ALA A 407 2.57 1.89 28.74
N GLN A 408 1.50 1.28 29.27
CA GLN A 408 1.48 0.75 30.63
C GLN A 408 2.45 -0.43 30.78
N PHE A 409 2.45 -1.39 29.86
CA PHE A 409 3.41 -2.51 29.88
C PHE A 409 4.86 -2.01 29.83
N ILE A 410 5.18 -1.09 28.94
CA ILE A 410 6.51 -0.52 28.78
C ILE A 410 6.93 0.21 30.07
N ALA A 411 6.04 1.02 30.67
CA ALA A 411 6.32 1.72 31.92
C ALA A 411 6.61 0.74 33.06
N ASP A 412 5.84 -0.34 33.16
CA ASP A 412 6.03 -1.37 34.18
C ASP A 412 7.37 -2.11 34.03
N TRP A 413 7.75 -2.46 32.81
CA TRP A 413 9.04 -3.12 32.55
C TRP A 413 10.22 -2.19 32.82
N PHE A 414 10.17 -0.95 32.34
CA PHE A 414 11.26 0.00 32.52
C PHE A 414 11.41 0.43 34.00
N SER A 415 10.32 0.40 34.77
CA SER A 415 10.38 0.63 36.23
C SER A 415 11.25 -0.41 36.95
N LYS A 416 11.23 -1.67 36.50
CA LYS A 416 12.08 -2.75 37.04
C LYS A 416 13.57 -2.54 36.76
N LEU A 417 13.90 -1.73 35.74
CA LEU A 417 15.26 -1.29 35.42
C LEU A 417 15.67 -0.03 36.20
N GLY A 418 14.81 0.51 37.05
CA GLY A 418 15.03 1.76 37.78
C GLY A 418 14.79 3.02 36.94
N ILE A 419 14.16 2.91 35.76
CA ILE A 419 13.83 4.03 34.89
C ILE A 419 12.36 4.40 35.11
N LYS A 420 12.10 5.65 35.45
CA LYS A 420 10.73 6.14 35.65
C LYS A 420 10.14 6.63 34.35
N ILE A 421 8.97 6.11 33.98
CA ILE A 421 8.20 6.56 32.81
C ILE A 421 6.99 7.38 33.27
N LYS A 422 6.77 8.53 32.63
CA LYS A 422 5.53 9.31 32.71
C LYS A 422 4.80 9.15 31.36
N SER A 423 3.81 8.28 31.32
CA SER A 423 2.98 8.05 30.15
C SER A 423 1.87 9.10 30.04
N GLN A 424 1.58 9.56 28.83
CA GLN A 424 0.52 10.53 28.54
C GLN A 424 -0.02 10.34 27.13
N GLY A 425 -1.32 10.03 27.03
CA GLY A 425 -2.04 10.13 25.78
C GLY A 425 -2.31 11.58 25.40
N MET A 426 -2.33 11.89 24.10
CA MET A 426 -2.59 13.22 23.59
C MET A 426 -3.24 13.19 22.21
N ASP A 427 -3.77 14.33 21.78
CA ASP A 427 -4.24 14.52 20.41
C ASP A 427 -3.09 14.24 19.42
N THR A 428 -3.42 13.52 18.36
CA THR A 428 -2.44 13.08 17.36
C THR A 428 -1.71 14.24 16.68
N GLY A 429 -2.41 15.36 16.38
CA GLY A 429 -1.80 16.56 15.83
C GLY A 429 -0.84 17.21 16.82
N ALA A 430 -1.24 17.30 18.10
CA ALA A 430 -0.37 17.83 19.15
C ALA A 430 0.88 16.96 19.36
N LEU A 431 0.78 15.64 19.23
CA LEU A 431 1.93 14.75 19.26
C LEU A 431 2.88 15.01 18.10
N THR A 432 2.36 15.13 16.89
CA THR A 432 3.14 15.46 15.68
C THR A 432 3.87 16.81 15.86
N ASP A 433 3.22 17.82 16.43
CA ASP A 433 3.82 19.13 16.67
C ASP A 433 5.05 19.05 17.58
N ILE A 434 4.99 18.25 18.66
CA ILE A 434 6.13 18.10 19.58
C ILE A 434 7.25 17.20 19.03
N GLN A 435 6.94 16.33 18.05
CA GLN A 435 7.93 15.49 17.34
C GLN A 435 8.67 16.26 16.25
N THR A 436 8.18 17.41 15.86
CA THR A 436 8.74 18.21 14.77
C THR A 436 10.09 18.83 15.18
N ALA A 437 11.04 18.82 14.24
CA ALA A 437 12.36 19.42 14.42
C ALA A 437 12.42 20.88 13.96
N PRO A 438 13.36 21.70 14.50
CA PRO A 438 13.55 23.09 14.06
C PRO A 438 13.96 23.26 12.60
N GLU A 439 14.49 22.22 11.96
CA GLU A 439 14.81 22.19 10.54
C GLU A 439 13.57 22.30 9.66
N TYR A 440 12.44 21.78 10.13
CA TYR A 440 11.16 21.86 9.43
C TYR A 440 10.37 23.12 9.87
N ASP A 441 10.13 23.27 11.18
CA ASP A 441 9.51 24.46 11.74
C ASP A 441 10.47 25.13 12.74
N PRO A 442 10.99 26.33 12.48
CA PRO A 442 11.92 27.03 13.37
C PRO A 442 11.39 27.28 14.80
N LYS A 443 10.08 27.13 15.04
CA LYS A 443 9.47 27.24 16.36
C LYS A 443 9.42 25.91 17.12
N ALA A 444 9.57 24.81 16.40
CA ALA A 444 9.54 23.47 16.97
C ALA A 444 10.75 23.25 17.89
N LYS A 445 10.60 22.33 18.86
CA LYS A 445 11.60 22.06 19.89
C LYS A 445 11.95 20.59 20.04
N ALA A 446 11.34 19.69 19.26
CA ALA A 446 11.49 18.24 19.40
C ALA A 446 11.41 17.80 20.88
N ASN A 447 10.39 18.28 21.61
CA ASN A 447 10.32 18.21 23.07
C ASN A 447 9.57 16.97 23.57
N TYR A 448 10.11 15.80 23.30
CA TYR A 448 9.60 14.50 23.74
C TYR A 448 10.79 13.57 24.06
N ASP A 449 10.53 12.41 24.66
CA ASP A 449 11.56 11.40 24.93
C ASP A 449 11.23 10.10 24.17
N LEU A 450 10.09 9.48 24.48
CA LEU A 450 9.59 8.24 23.91
C LEU A 450 8.19 8.47 23.35
N TYR A 451 7.82 7.65 22.40
CA TYR A 451 6.44 7.63 21.89
C TYR A 451 6.07 6.22 21.38
N ILE A 452 4.77 5.94 21.37
CA ILE A 452 4.20 4.81 20.63
C ILE A 452 3.49 5.38 19.42
N TRP A 453 3.75 4.81 18.26
CA TRP A 453 3.20 5.21 16.99
C TRP A 453 3.06 4.02 16.06
N GLY A 454 2.49 4.21 14.89
CA GLY A 454 2.42 3.21 13.84
C GLY A 454 2.67 3.82 12.46
N TRP A 455 3.35 3.07 11.62
CA TRP A 455 3.59 3.40 10.22
C TRP A 455 2.97 2.35 9.31
N ALA A 456 2.44 2.77 8.18
CA ALA A 456 2.04 1.90 7.09
C ALA A 456 2.88 2.22 5.85
N GLY A 457 3.24 1.20 5.09
CA GLY A 457 3.96 1.33 3.84
C GLY A 457 3.02 1.24 2.63
N ASP A 458 3.59 1.42 1.44
CA ASP A 458 2.87 1.27 0.19
C ASP A 458 2.57 -0.22 -0.09
N ASN A 459 1.57 -0.52 -0.91
CA ASN A 459 1.11 -1.91 -1.10
C ASN A 459 2.16 -2.87 -1.69
N ASN A 460 3.10 -2.41 -2.48
CA ASN A 460 4.06 -3.27 -3.20
C ASN A 460 5.53 -2.96 -2.93
N ASP A 461 5.84 -1.87 -2.22
CA ASP A 461 7.20 -1.40 -2.04
C ASP A 461 7.36 -0.75 -0.66
N PRO A 462 8.28 -1.20 0.21
CA PRO A 462 8.47 -0.63 1.53
C PRO A 462 9.21 0.73 1.53
N ASN A 463 9.39 1.37 0.37
CA ASN A 463 10.22 2.57 0.25
C ASN A 463 9.77 3.71 1.17
N THR A 464 8.46 3.86 1.40
CA THR A 464 7.91 4.83 2.34
C THR A 464 8.40 4.58 3.76
N LEU A 465 8.44 3.32 4.21
CA LEU A 465 8.99 2.95 5.53
C LEU A 465 10.50 3.20 5.60
N LEU A 466 11.23 2.97 4.51
CA LEU A 466 12.67 3.23 4.46
C LEU A 466 13.00 4.73 4.53
N LYS A 467 12.14 5.60 4.00
CA LYS A 467 12.33 7.07 4.03
C LYS A 467 12.28 7.66 5.43
N ILE A 468 11.59 7.03 6.38
CA ILE A 468 11.41 7.52 7.74
C ILE A 468 12.75 7.80 8.45
N PHE A 469 13.78 7.00 8.15
CA PHE A 469 15.08 7.06 8.82
C PHE A 469 16.14 7.87 8.06
N LEU A 470 15.77 8.57 6.98
CA LEU A 470 16.70 9.45 6.25
C LEU A 470 16.99 10.72 7.05
N THR A 471 18.24 11.15 7.02
CA THR A 471 18.64 12.46 7.58
C THR A 471 17.83 13.61 6.96
N SER A 472 17.53 13.54 5.66
CA SER A 472 16.72 14.55 4.95
C SER A 472 15.26 14.61 5.45
N SER A 473 14.73 13.53 6.00
CA SER A 473 13.35 13.47 6.52
C SER A 473 13.14 14.32 7.77
N ILE A 474 14.21 14.70 8.48
CA ILE A 474 14.16 15.64 9.62
C ILE A 474 13.64 17.02 9.17
N ALA A 475 14.04 17.49 7.98
CA ALA A 475 13.63 18.78 7.46
C ALA A 475 12.28 18.77 6.72
N SER A 476 11.57 17.64 6.71
CA SER A 476 10.27 17.50 6.03
C SER A 476 9.16 16.98 6.95
N ALA A 477 9.44 16.86 8.25
CA ALA A 477 8.57 16.17 9.21
C ALA A 477 8.22 14.71 8.78
N GLY A 478 9.07 14.09 7.95
CA GLY A 478 8.91 12.72 7.47
C GLY A 478 9.52 11.68 8.41
N THR A 479 9.87 12.06 9.65
CA THR A 479 10.41 11.19 10.69
C THR A 479 9.91 11.66 12.04
N ASP A 480 9.70 10.73 12.95
CA ASP A 480 9.29 10.97 14.33
C ASP A 480 10.39 10.64 15.35
N SER A 481 11.41 9.87 14.94
CA SER A 481 12.60 9.60 15.77
C SER A 481 13.71 10.65 15.62
N LEU A 482 13.66 11.48 14.59
CA LEU A 482 14.69 12.44 14.22
C LEU A 482 16.08 11.80 14.06
N TYR A 483 16.09 10.56 13.56
CA TYR A 483 17.30 9.77 13.34
C TYR A 483 18.12 10.32 12.17
N SER A 484 19.45 10.27 12.31
CA SER A 484 20.39 10.70 11.28
C SER A 484 21.59 9.75 11.26
N ASN A 485 21.84 9.14 10.10
CA ASN A 485 22.98 8.25 9.92
C ASN A 485 23.45 8.28 8.45
N PRO A 486 24.66 8.78 8.15
CA PRO A 486 25.18 8.85 6.78
C PRO A 486 25.34 7.50 6.09
N GLN A 487 25.57 6.41 6.83
CA GLN A 487 25.61 5.06 6.27
C GLN A 487 24.23 4.64 5.78
N TYR A 488 23.19 4.93 6.56
CA TYR A 488 21.80 4.67 6.17
C TYR A 488 21.42 5.46 4.91
N ASP A 489 21.74 6.76 4.87
CA ASP A 489 21.49 7.62 3.71
C ASP A 489 22.19 7.07 2.44
N SER A 490 23.42 6.56 2.58
CA SER A 490 24.17 5.93 1.49
C SER A 490 23.49 4.63 1.01
N LEU A 491 23.06 3.77 1.93
CA LEU A 491 22.35 2.52 1.60
C LEU A 491 21.01 2.79 0.91
N PHE A 492 20.28 3.81 1.38
CA PHE A 492 19.03 4.23 0.73
C PHE A 492 19.26 4.70 -0.72
N LYS A 493 20.33 5.45 -0.94
CA LYS A 493 20.72 5.82 -2.31
C LYS A 493 21.06 4.58 -3.15
N GLN A 494 21.84 3.66 -2.61
CA GLN A 494 22.23 2.42 -3.29
C GLN A 494 21.02 1.56 -3.67
N GLN A 495 20.03 1.37 -2.77
CA GLN A 495 18.84 0.60 -3.08
C GLN A 495 17.98 1.26 -4.17
N ASN A 496 17.91 2.61 -4.21
CA ASN A 496 17.18 3.32 -5.26
C ASN A 496 17.87 3.22 -6.63
N GLU A 497 19.19 3.21 -6.66
CA GLU A 497 20.02 3.17 -7.87
C GLU A 497 20.48 1.74 -8.20
N ALA A 498 19.93 0.72 -7.54
CA ALA A 498 20.33 -0.67 -7.74
C ALA A 498 19.96 -1.15 -9.15
N PRO A 499 20.92 -1.74 -9.89
CA PRO A 499 20.71 -2.16 -11.27
C PRO A 499 19.85 -3.43 -11.39
N THR A 500 19.66 -4.17 -10.30
CA THR A 500 18.88 -5.42 -10.26
C THR A 500 18.07 -5.52 -8.97
N ALA A 501 16.99 -6.31 -8.99
CA ALA A 501 16.18 -6.60 -7.81
C ALA A 501 17.02 -7.21 -6.67
N ASP A 502 17.97 -8.09 -6.97
CA ASP A 502 18.82 -8.71 -5.95
C ASP A 502 19.77 -7.72 -5.29
N ALA A 503 20.37 -6.81 -6.06
CA ALA A 503 21.20 -5.73 -5.51
C ALA A 503 20.38 -4.79 -4.61
N ARG A 504 19.15 -4.51 -5.00
CA ARG A 504 18.19 -3.73 -4.20
C ARG A 504 17.85 -4.42 -2.89
N LYS A 505 17.50 -5.72 -2.94
CA LYS A 505 17.20 -6.53 -1.75
C LYS A 505 18.37 -6.56 -0.79
N ALA A 506 19.59 -6.73 -1.28
CA ALA A 506 20.80 -6.73 -0.45
C ALA A 506 20.98 -5.40 0.30
N SER A 507 20.84 -4.26 -0.37
CA SER A 507 20.93 -2.95 0.28
C SER A 507 19.82 -2.74 1.30
N MET A 508 18.59 -3.17 1.01
CA MET A 508 17.47 -3.11 1.95
C MET A 508 17.67 -4.00 3.17
N ALA A 509 18.28 -5.18 3.02
CA ALA A 509 18.61 -6.05 4.13
C ALA A 509 19.63 -5.40 5.08
N GLU A 510 20.68 -4.77 4.52
CA GLU A 510 21.66 -4.01 5.31
C GLU A 510 21.01 -2.81 6.04
N MET A 511 20.09 -2.11 5.40
CA MET A 511 19.34 -1.00 6.02
C MET A 511 18.51 -1.49 7.21
N GLN A 512 17.79 -2.60 7.06
CA GLN A 512 16.98 -3.19 8.13
C GLN A 512 17.85 -3.62 9.32
N GLN A 513 18.97 -4.29 9.06
CA GLN A 513 19.91 -4.70 10.11
C GLN A 513 20.51 -3.47 10.82
N LEU A 514 20.90 -2.43 10.06
CA LEU A 514 21.47 -1.20 10.63
C LEU A 514 20.47 -0.49 11.55
N ILE A 515 19.21 -0.33 11.15
CA ILE A 515 18.18 0.27 12.00
C ILE A 515 17.88 -0.59 13.21
N TYR A 516 17.84 -1.91 13.04
CA TYR A 516 17.67 -2.83 14.16
C TYR A 516 18.79 -2.64 15.20
N ASP A 517 20.05 -2.61 14.79
CA ASP A 517 21.22 -2.48 15.67
C ASP A 517 21.31 -1.10 16.34
N GLN A 518 21.00 -0.03 15.60
CA GLN A 518 21.01 1.34 16.12
C GLN A 518 19.78 1.66 16.99
N ALA A 519 18.73 0.87 16.87
CA ALA A 519 17.51 0.90 17.66
C ALA A 519 16.87 2.30 17.84
N PRO A 520 16.70 3.12 16.78
CA PRO A 520 15.87 4.31 16.91
C PRO A 520 14.40 3.95 17.17
N TYR A 521 13.99 2.73 16.78
CA TYR A 521 12.71 2.09 17.05
C TYR A 521 12.90 0.70 17.66
N HIS A 522 11.93 0.29 18.47
CA HIS A 522 11.62 -1.11 18.72
C HIS A 522 10.25 -1.39 18.14
N ILE A 523 10.21 -2.08 17.01
CA ILE A 523 8.94 -2.54 16.43
C ILE A 523 8.31 -3.51 17.42
N LEU A 524 7.12 -3.18 17.93
CA LEU A 524 6.40 -3.96 18.93
C LEU A 524 5.64 -5.11 18.28
N VAL A 525 4.79 -4.77 17.30
CA VAL A 525 3.93 -5.69 16.56
C VAL A 525 3.91 -5.29 15.10
N ASN A 526 3.95 -6.29 14.20
CA ASN A 526 3.48 -6.13 12.83
C ASN A 526 2.00 -6.53 12.84
N ASP A 527 1.14 -5.57 12.56
CA ASP A 527 -0.31 -5.74 12.63
C ASP A 527 -0.80 -6.75 11.58
N SER A 528 -2.00 -7.27 11.79
CA SER A 528 -2.69 -8.11 10.81
C SER A 528 -3.96 -7.43 10.32
N GLU A 529 -4.26 -7.63 9.05
CA GLU A 529 -5.58 -7.35 8.51
C GLU A 529 -6.48 -8.58 8.63
N LEU A 530 -7.71 -8.36 9.10
CA LEU A 530 -8.69 -9.41 9.34
C LEU A 530 -9.75 -9.40 8.23
N HIS A 531 -9.80 -10.45 7.44
CA HIS A 531 -10.68 -10.56 6.29
C HIS A 531 -11.73 -11.65 6.51
N VAL A 532 -12.98 -11.35 6.22
CA VAL A 532 -14.10 -12.30 6.39
C VAL A 532 -15.03 -12.22 5.19
N TRP A 533 -15.33 -13.37 4.58
CA TRP A 533 -16.25 -13.44 3.44
C TRP A 533 -17.18 -14.63 3.48
N ARG A 534 -18.27 -14.53 2.72
CA ARG A 534 -19.25 -15.59 2.50
C ARG A 534 -18.87 -16.42 1.28
N THR A 535 -19.13 -17.73 1.36
CA THR A 535 -18.82 -18.68 0.29
C THR A 535 -20.06 -19.16 -0.47
N ASP A 536 -21.26 -18.68 -0.12
CA ASP A 536 -22.53 -19.12 -0.66
C ASP A 536 -22.89 -18.46 -2.00
N LYS A 537 -22.23 -17.36 -2.37
CA LYS A 537 -22.54 -16.57 -3.55
C LYS A 537 -21.36 -16.44 -4.51
N PHE A 538 -20.18 -16.24 -3.97
CA PHE A 538 -18.95 -16.18 -4.72
C PHE A 538 -17.98 -17.28 -4.26
N ALA A 539 -17.29 -17.87 -5.23
CA ALA A 539 -16.23 -18.87 -5.02
C ALA A 539 -14.91 -18.38 -5.63
N ASN A 540 -13.86 -19.20 -5.51
CA ASN A 540 -12.54 -18.92 -6.00
C ASN A 540 -11.89 -17.65 -5.42
N TRP A 541 -12.11 -17.41 -4.13
CA TRP A 541 -11.42 -16.38 -3.38
C TRP A 541 -9.93 -16.73 -3.28
N GLN A 542 -9.06 -15.86 -3.77
CA GLN A 542 -7.62 -16.03 -3.75
C GLN A 542 -7.00 -15.06 -2.75
N GLN A 543 -5.99 -15.51 -2.01
CA GLN A 543 -5.14 -14.61 -1.23
C GLN A 543 -3.97 -14.13 -2.10
N MET A 544 -3.60 -12.88 -2.02
CA MET A 544 -2.45 -12.29 -2.69
C MET A 544 -1.51 -11.69 -1.64
N PRO A 545 -0.32 -12.25 -1.41
CA PRO A 545 0.20 -13.52 -1.98
C PRO A 545 -0.56 -14.77 -1.51
N PRO A 546 -0.45 -15.90 -2.25
CA PRO A 546 -1.16 -17.12 -1.90
C PRO A 546 -0.85 -17.62 -0.48
N GLY A 547 -1.90 -17.94 0.27
CA GLY A 547 -1.81 -18.52 1.62
C GLY A 547 -1.52 -17.54 2.75
N THR A 548 -1.03 -16.32 2.45
CA THR A 548 -0.67 -15.32 3.49
C THR A 548 -1.24 -13.94 3.22
N GLY A 549 -1.65 -13.64 1.99
CA GLY A 549 -2.10 -12.31 1.63
C GLY A 549 -3.59 -12.07 1.80
N THR A 550 -4.05 -10.95 1.26
CA THR A 550 -5.44 -10.50 1.35
C THR A 550 -6.28 -11.02 0.17
N PRO A 551 -7.58 -11.32 0.38
CA PRO A 551 -8.45 -11.81 -0.69
C PRO A 551 -9.03 -10.71 -1.58
N LEU A 552 -9.12 -9.48 -1.10
CA LEU A 552 -9.47 -8.27 -1.85
C LEU A 552 -8.58 -7.13 -1.36
N PHE A 553 -8.63 -5.98 -2.01
CA PHE A 553 -7.88 -4.80 -1.61
C PHE A 553 -6.35 -5.01 -1.63
N VAL A 554 -5.88 -5.53 -2.76
CA VAL A 554 -4.45 -5.72 -3.03
C VAL A 554 -4.08 -4.87 -4.25
N MET A 555 -2.93 -5.12 -4.82
CA MET A 555 -2.48 -4.48 -6.05
C MET A 555 -3.31 -4.90 -7.26
N GLY A 556 -4.06 -3.96 -7.82
CA GLY A 556 -4.89 -4.20 -8.99
C GLY A 556 -6.22 -4.90 -8.66
N ALA A 557 -6.99 -5.17 -9.72
CA ALA A 557 -8.32 -5.77 -9.63
C ALA A 557 -8.31 -7.30 -9.81
N LEU A 558 -7.16 -7.97 -9.79
CA LEU A 558 -7.02 -9.38 -10.13
C LEU A 558 -7.96 -10.26 -9.31
N ASN A 559 -7.99 -10.10 -8.00
CA ASN A 559 -8.84 -10.91 -7.12
C ASN A 559 -10.33 -10.76 -7.42
N TYR A 560 -10.79 -9.57 -7.77
CA TYR A 560 -12.18 -9.34 -8.18
C TYR A 560 -12.52 -10.08 -9.48
N THR A 561 -11.57 -10.16 -10.41
CA THR A 561 -11.75 -10.81 -11.71
C THR A 561 -11.58 -12.33 -11.67
N LEU A 562 -11.01 -12.87 -10.61
CA LEU A 562 -10.89 -14.31 -10.38
C LEU A 562 -12.10 -14.93 -9.69
N LEU A 563 -12.95 -14.13 -9.05
CA LEU A 563 -14.17 -14.63 -8.41
C LEU A 563 -15.10 -15.32 -9.42
N THR A 564 -15.67 -16.44 -9.01
CA THR A 564 -16.65 -17.21 -9.79
C THR A 564 -18.00 -17.25 -9.07
N ASP A 565 -19.08 -17.49 -9.81
CA ASP A 565 -20.42 -17.64 -9.26
C ASP A 565 -20.54 -19.02 -8.57
N ALA A 566 -20.65 -19.04 -7.25
CA ALA A 566 -20.82 -20.26 -6.46
C ALA A 566 -22.20 -20.92 -6.65
N THR A 567 -23.19 -20.18 -7.18
CA THR A 567 -24.56 -20.65 -7.41
C THR A 567 -24.75 -21.23 -8.82
N ALA A 568 -23.80 -21.00 -9.74
CA ALA A 568 -23.85 -21.56 -11.08
C ALA A 568 -23.71 -23.08 -11.02
N ALA A 569 -24.60 -23.79 -11.73
CA ALA A 569 -24.43 -25.23 -11.92
C ALA A 569 -23.06 -25.51 -12.52
N PRO A 570 -22.34 -26.57 -12.08
CA PRO A 570 -21.05 -26.87 -12.66
C PRO A 570 -21.19 -27.05 -14.17
N THR A 571 -20.57 -26.16 -14.93
CA THR A 571 -20.50 -26.32 -16.39
C THR A 571 -19.78 -27.64 -16.67
N PRO A 572 -20.37 -28.57 -17.44
CA PRO A 572 -19.68 -29.80 -17.79
C PRO A 572 -18.33 -29.41 -18.40
N ALA A 573 -17.25 -29.94 -17.83
CA ALA A 573 -15.91 -29.67 -18.35
C ALA A 573 -15.91 -29.98 -19.84
N ALA A 574 -15.60 -28.99 -20.67
CA ALA A 574 -15.38 -29.22 -22.11
C ALA A 574 -14.37 -30.36 -22.22
N PRO A 575 -14.63 -31.37 -23.08
CA PRO A 575 -13.71 -32.49 -23.25
C PRO A 575 -12.35 -31.92 -23.57
N ALA A 576 -11.36 -32.23 -22.72
CA ALA A 576 -10.01 -31.79 -22.92
C ALA A 576 -9.54 -32.20 -24.31
N THR A 577 -9.33 -31.23 -25.17
CA THR A 577 -8.67 -31.42 -26.44
C THR A 577 -7.27 -31.96 -26.13
N PRO A 578 -6.86 -33.15 -26.59
CA PRO A 578 -5.54 -33.64 -26.27
C PRO A 578 -4.51 -32.64 -26.78
N ALA A 579 -3.69 -32.13 -25.88
CA ALA A 579 -2.55 -31.31 -26.26
C ALA A 579 -1.69 -32.14 -27.23
N ALA A 580 -1.52 -31.63 -28.45
CA ALA A 580 -0.62 -32.22 -29.41
C ALA A 580 0.78 -32.19 -28.82
N SER A 581 1.28 -33.38 -28.44
CA SER A 581 2.65 -33.60 -28.01
C SER A 581 3.55 -33.25 -29.19
N ALA A 582 4.21 -32.08 -29.11
CA ALA A 582 5.33 -31.77 -29.97
C ALA A 582 6.51 -32.62 -29.52
N ALA A 583 6.68 -33.77 -30.14
CA ALA A 583 7.88 -34.58 -30.00
C ALA A 583 9.08 -33.81 -30.57
N ALA A 584 9.90 -33.26 -29.69
CA ALA A 584 11.21 -32.74 -30.06
C ALA A 584 12.13 -33.93 -30.35
N SER A 585 12.46 -34.13 -31.63
CA SER A 585 13.50 -35.03 -32.10
C SER A 585 14.86 -34.38 -31.72
N ALA A 586 15.49 -34.88 -30.66
CA ALA A 586 16.89 -34.61 -30.37
C ALA A 586 17.77 -35.66 -31.02
N GLY A 587 18.51 -35.26 -32.09
CA GLY A 587 19.64 -36.04 -32.60
C GLY A 587 20.87 -35.83 -31.70
N PRO A 588 21.80 -36.83 -31.60
CA PRO A 588 22.92 -36.77 -30.69
C PRO A 588 24.04 -35.89 -31.28
N GLU A 589 24.34 -34.78 -30.63
CA GLU A 589 25.58 -34.01 -30.85
C GLU A 589 26.73 -34.58 -30.00
N THR A 590 27.80 -34.89 -30.68
CA THR A 590 29.08 -35.38 -30.14
C THR A 590 29.80 -34.29 -29.36
N VAL A 591 30.09 -34.55 -28.11
CA VAL A 591 30.89 -33.68 -27.22
C VAL A 591 32.37 -33.82 -27.56
N ALA A 592 33.03 -32.72 -27.95
CA ALA A 592 34.48 -32.60 -28.03
C ALA A 592 35.04 -32.05 -26.70
N PRO A 593 36.25 -32.45 -26.25
CA PRO A 593 36.73 -32.12 -24.92
C PRO A 593 37.21 -30.68 -24.79
N VAL A 594 36.77 -30.02 -23.71
CA VAL A 594 37.16 -28.68 -23.31
C VAL A 594 38.55 -28.73 -22.65
N THR A 595 39.48 -27.98 -23.21
CA THR A 595 40.80 -27.69 -22.63
C THR A 595 40.68 -26.47 -21.70
N THR A 596 41.16 -26.63 -20.46
CA THR A 596 41.26 -25.61 -19.42
C THR A 596 42.35 -24.59 -19.74
N PRO A 597 42.12 -23.25 -19.70
CA PRO A 597 43.23 -22.32 -19.75
C PRO A 597 43.73 -21.95 -18.34
N THR A 598 45.05 -21.91 -18.22
CA THR A 598 45.86 -21.51 -17.08
C THR A 598 45.70 -19.97 -16.82
N PRO A 599 45.72 -19.49 -15.56
CA PRO A 599 45.52 -18.09 -15.23
C PRO A 599 46.75 -17.25 -15.56
N ALA A 600 46.53 -16.10 -16.21
CA ALA A 600 47.53 -15.09 -16.50
C ALA A 600 47.61 -14.06 -15.37
N ALA A 601 48.86 -13.61 -15.14
CA ALA A 601 49.27 -12.75 -14.04
C ALA A 601 48.72 -11.31 -14.13
N THR A 602 48.49 -10.72 -12.97
CA THR A 602 48.08 -9.34 -12.68
C THR A 602 49.23 -8.35 -13.00
N PRO A 603 49.00 -7.22 -13.67
CA PRO A 603 49.92 -6.10 -13.66
C PRO A 603 49.63 -5.09 -12.54
N ALA A 604 50.71 -4.55 -11.99
CA ALA A 604 50.75 -3.56 -10.91
C ALA A 604 50.33 -2.14 -11.36
N PRO A 605 49.90 -1.26 -10.42
CA PRO A 605 49.35 0.06 -10.74
C PRO A 605 50.44 1.12 -11.02
N ALA A 606 50.18 2.02 -11.94
CA ALA A 606 50.98 3.21 -12.22
C ALA A 606 50.43 4.46 -11.48
N PRO A 607 51.23 5.48 -11.23
CA PRO A 607 51.00 6.49 -10.21
C PRO A 607 50.09 7.65 -10.63
N ALA A 608 49.53 8.30 -9.61
CA ALA A 608 48.67 9.46 -9.69
C ALA A 608 49.41 10.73 -10.15
N ASP A 609 48.76 11.51 -10.99
CA ASP A 609 49.12 12.90 -11.23
C ASP A 609 48.04 13.85 -10.74
N SER A 610 48.49 14.85 -10.00
CA SER A 610 47.71 15.91 -9.39
C SER A 610 47.61 17.12 -10.35
N SER A 611 46.40 17.66 -10.53
CA SER A 611 46.27 19.11 -10.78
C SER A 611 44.92 19.67 -10.39
N SER A 612 45.03 20.71 -9.65
CA SER A 612 44.10 21.64 -9.06
C SER A 612 43.15 22.35 -10.03
N GLY A 613 41.97 22.71 -9.53
CA GLY A 613 41.38 23.99 -9.89
C GLY A 613 39.89 24.02 -10.11
N GLY A 614 39.18 24.80 -9.31
CA GLY A 614 37.95 25.43 -9.78
C GLY A 614 36.72 25.32 -8.90
N THR A 615 36.61 26.22 -7.98
CA THR A 615 35.45 26.62 -7.16
C THR A 615 34.29 27.15 -8.02
N LEU A 616 33.07 27.02 -7.46
CA LEU A 616 31.77 27.62 -7.76
C LEU A 616 30.77 26.70 -8.49
N LEU A 617 29.76 26.25 -7.75
CA LEU A 617 28.44 26.86 -7.55
C LEU A 617 27.58 25.99 -6.62
N LEU A 618 27.43 26.44 -5.39
CA LEU A 618 26.31 26.10 -4.50
C LEU A 618 25.13 26.94 -4.96
N LEU A 619 24.02 26.28 -5.27
CA LEU A 619 22.63 26.75 -5.05
C LEU A 619 21.69 25.89 -5.92
N GLY A 620 20.91 25.01 -5.28
CA GLY A 620 19.82 24.34 -5.98
C GLY A 620 19.51 22.90 -5.53
N ALA A 621 19.43 22.63 -4.24
CA ALA A 621 18.89 21.36 -3.76
C ALA A 621 18.24 21.52 -2.38
N ILE A 622 17.26 22.39 -2.28
CA ILE A 622 16.36 22.47 -1.13
C ILE A 622 14.96 22.60 -1.72
N VAL A 623 14.26 21.54 -1.92
CA VAL A 623 12.80 21.35 -1.96
C VAL A 623 12.55 19.94 -2.50
N LEU A 624 12.62 18.89 -1.72
CA LEU A 624 12.13 17.58 -2.17
C LEU A 624 11.77 16.56 -1.08
N VAL A 625 11.34 16.95 0.11
CA VAL A 625 10.89 15.95 1.10
C VAL A 625 9.66 16.42 1.90
N ALA A 626 8.96 17.45 1.46
CA ALA A 626 7.85 18.07 2.23
C ALA A 626 6.49 17.35 2.12
N ILE A 627 6.37 16.15 1.58
CA ILE A 627 5.07 15.72 1.05
C ILE A 627 4.41 14.56 1.84
N ILE A 628 5.14 13.74 2.55
CA ILE A 628 4.54 12.60 3.28
C ILE A 628 3.89 13.05 4.60
N ALA A 629 4.47 14.02 5.29
CA ALA A 629 3.90 14.57 6.53
C ALA A 629 2.73 15.56 6.27
N VAL A 630 2.67 16.21 5.11
CA VAL A 630 1.62 17.17 4.77
C VAL A 630 0.26 16.48 4.55
N GLY A 631 0.23 15.24 4.09
CA GLY A 631 -1.02 14.48 3.93
C GLY A 631 -1.72 14.20 5.27
N LEU A 632 -0.96 13.73 6.25
CA LEU A 632 -1.47 13.54 7.62
C LEU A 632 -1.82 14.88 8.30
N VAL A 633 -1.04 15.94 8.06
CA VAL A 633 -1.30 17.28 8.61
C VAL A 633 -2.46 17.98 7.90
N ALA A 634 -2.64 17.80 6.58
CA ALA A 634 -3.77 18.39 5.83
C ALA A 634 -5.10 17.71 6.19
N TRP A 635 -5.13 16.40 6.36
CA TRP A 635 -6.29 15.68 6.86
C TRP A 635 -6.69 16.17 8.26
N ARG A 636 -5.72 16.42 9.15
CA ARG A 636 -5.94 16.94 10.51
C ARG A 636 -6.38 18.41 10.52
N GLY A 637 -5.86 19.23 9.62
CA GLY A 637 -6.28 20.64 9.47
C GLY A 637 -7.72 20.80 8.95
N ALA A 638 -8.21 19.87 8.15
CA ALA A 638 -9.59 19.86 7.66
C ALA A 638 -10.57 19.42 8.76
N ALA A 639 -10.21 18.44 9.59
CA ALA A 639 -11.03 17.99 10.72
C ALA A 639 -11.16 19.08 11.81
N SER A 640 -10.08 19.83 12.11
CA SER A 640 -10.12 20.92 13.09
C SER A 640 -10.91 22.14 12.61
N ARG A 641 -10.92 22.42 11.28
CA ARG A 641 -11.74 23.50 10.71
C ARG A 641 -13.24 23.16 10.65
N ARG A 642 -13.60 21.90 10.52
CA ARG A 642 -15.00 21.45 10.65
C ARG A 642 -15.52 21.63 12.07
N ARG A 643 -14.78 21.22 13.10
CA ARG A 643 -15.19 21.42 14.50
C ARG A 643 -15.35 22.88 14.87
N LYS A 644 -14.47 23.79 14.40
CA LYS A 644 -14.64 25.23 14.64
C LYS A 644 -15.85 25.85 13.96
N LYS A 645 -16.35 25.28 12.87
CA LYS A 645 -17.59 25.75 12.22
C LYS A 645 -18.85 25.24 12.88
N GLU A 646 -18.80 24.05 13.50
CA GLU A 646 -19.93 23.48 14.26
C GLU A 646 -20.09 24.10 15.63
N ASP A 647 -19.03 24.69 16.20
CA ASP A 647 -19.07 25.44 17.47
C ASP A 647 -19.46 26.93 17.30
N GLU A 648 -19.56 27.44 16.05
CA GLU A 648 -19.95 28.83 15.72
C GLU A 648 -21.36 28.93 15.09
N GLU A 649 -22.07 27.80 14.82
CA GLU A 649 -23.50 27.72 14.45
C GLU A 649 -24.34 27.15 15.62
#